data_752b987cc2a3c7296cb48899304bd578
#
_entry.id   752b987cc2a3c7296cb48899304bd578
#
_cell.length_a   1.000
_cell.length_b   1.000
_cell.length_c   1.000
_cell.angle_alpha   90.00
_cell.angle_beta   90.00
_cell.angle_gamma   90.00
#
_symmetry.space_group_name_H-M   'P 1'
#
loop_
_entity.id
_entity.type
_entity.pdbx_description
1 polymer ?
#
loop_
_entity_poly.entity_id
_entity_poly.type
_entity_poly.pdbx_seq_one_letter_code
_entity_poly.pdbx_strand_id
1 'polypeptide(L)'
;MNLTRLLRYNLALLLLVCLSAMAFAKPVADITVNGTVVDTKGTPLPGVSVSVKGSSAGTTTDNDGKFKITVAEKTILHFAFIGFDAREMIANPTMFVTLQESVTSLSQVTVVSIGYGSARKSDLTGAINSVNSNKFTKGVITSTEQVLQGRIAGLIVNRAGGDPTNGSSMRLRGGTSLTASSYPLVVVDGVLGADINTIAADDIESMDVLKDASATAIYGARGANGVIIVNTKRPAAGRVKVDLSGYGSFGYTANSIDMLSANQWRKYVRDHEIGGAVDYGATTDWQDAISQNSFSQGYNLALSGGNDKSTYRASLNLMQNNGTIITSKLNRLNGKINVTQKAINDRLNIDLSLSSTYDKFKPIDYNALRYMYNVNPTMPIYDADGNYFEAKGNLDYNNPVAQLEQLKNDNTTNRFLGVSKFDFEIVKGLKAVANLSFINNSFEGLYYAPTNSMTGQNDDGFGSQTGNKVNEKLMELYLNYDAKIAADHSINLVGGYSYFDSQNEFYGLSRRGFNSDTFGYYNLGSGQDYRVSDIYNGKTDWKLISFFGRASYNYKGKYMVSGTLRNDGSTKFGANNKWGLFPSGAIAWNMAEEAFLKDVNWLNQLKVRAGYGLSGNQEGIAPYTSLALSGPLNGELYYDSASDSWKNAYGPIQNNNPDLKWETTAQLDIGADFTLFNRITGTIDYYDKQTNDLLYTYRVPQPPYLYSTILANVGNLSNKGVELTLNASVYNTDKFKWNIDFNIAKNKQKITKLSNDAYTTEAVYSGLLVNRGFSNVYTQVIKEGYAPGTFWGPKFLGIDENGKFMLEDLNEDGQITDADGQYLGDAQPDFTGGLGMNFSYKNFDAGFSMYGLFGQKLLNATGMSITDDNRLPSNNVPDASLKDNLTDQARFSSYWIQNGSFLRMQYLTLGYRFKTKANSWLHNARVYVTGENLFLITKYDGADPEISLDGLSMPGIDNFITPQGGSNPGTYPKARTFSIGASLSF
;
A
#
# COMPACT_ATOMS: atom_id res chain seq x y z
N MET A 1 15.60 -17.92 -32.01
CA MET A 1 14.30 -18.32 -32.65
C MET A 1 13.23 -17.45 -32.03
N ASN A 2 12.69 -16.55 -32.82
CA ASN A 2 11.96 -15.35 -32.36
C ASN A 2 10.69 -15.64 -31.50
N LEU A 3 10.66 -15.09 -30.31
CA LEU A 3 9.54 -15.12 -29.35
C LEU A 3 8.18 -14.70 -29.94
N THR A 4 8.21 -13.85 -30.97
CA THR A 4 7.03 -13.39 -31.73
C THR A 4 6.37 -14.49 -32.58
N ARG A 5 7.08 -15.54 -32.94
CA ARG A 5 6.49 -16.70 -33.63
C ARG A 5 5.81 -17.66 -32.66
N LEU A 6 6.36 -17.83 -31.46
CA LEU A 6 5.74 -18.68 -30.41
C LEU A 6 4.42 -18.10 -29.89
N LEU A 7 4.33 -16.77 -29.73
CA LEU A 7 3.07 -16.10 -29.32
C LEU A 7 1.96 -16.23 -30.38
N ARG A 8 2.30 -16.19 -31.68
CA ARG A 8 1.30 -16.35 -32.77
C ARG A 8 0.75 -17.78 -32.87
N TYR A 9 1.55 -18.79 -32.62
CA TYR A 9 1.08 -20.17 -32.61
C TYR A 9 0.25 -20.53 -31.38
N ASN A 10 0.59 -19.98 -30.21
CA ASN A 10 -0.20 -20.18 -28.99
C ASN A 10 -1.54 -19.44 -29.01
N LEU A 11 -1.60 -18.25 -29.63
CA LEU A 11 -2.88 -17.52 -29.80
C LEU A 11 -3.81 -18.22 -30.80
N ALA A 12 -3.26 -18.81 -31.87
CA ALA A 12 -4.03 -19.56 -32.85
C ALA A 12 -4.56 -20.89 -32.26
N LEU A 13 -3.79 -21.56 -31.40
CA LEU A 13 -4.21 -22.78 -30.71
C LEU A 13 -5.32 -22.52 -29.69
N LEU A 14 -5.25 -21.37 -28.98
CA LEU A 14 -6.28 -20.94 -28.03
C LEU A 14 -7.61 -20.61 -28.74
N LEU A 15 -7.55 -19.99 -29.93
CA LEU A 15 -8.73 -19.71 -30.74
C LEU A 15 -9.36 -21.00 -31.31
N LEU A 16 -8.57 -21.99 -31.68
CA LEU A 16 -9.08 -23.27 -32.16
C LEU A 16 -9.77 -24.11 -31.07
N VAL A 17 -9.31 -24.08 -29.85
CA VAL A 17 -9.93 -24.76 -28.70
C VAL A 17 -11.26 -24.11 -28.32
N CYS A 18 -11.41 -22.80 -28.52
CA CYS A 18 -12.69 -22.10 -28.25
C CYS A 18 -13.79 -22.38 -29.29
N LEU A 19 -13.42 -22.79 -30.50
CA LEU A 19 -14.38 -23.06 -31.59
C LEU A 19 -14.96 -24.48 -31.61
N SER A 20 -14.35 -25.44 -30.91
CA SER A 20 -14.79 -26.84 -30.92
C SER A 20 -15.81 -27.24 -29.86
N ALA A 21 -16.26 -26.31 -28.99
CA ALA A 21 -17.17 -26.60 -27.87
C ALA A 21 -18.67 -26.40 -28.18
N MET A 22 -19.06 -26.17 -29.44
CA MET A 22 -20.45 -25.99 -29.80
C MET A 22 -20.96 -27.20 -30.56
N ALA A 23 -21.35 -28.28 -29.90
CA ALA A 23 -22.35 -29.21 -30.40
C ALA A 23 -22.84 -30.22 -29.34
N PHE A 24 -24.18 -30.38 -29.34
CA PHE A 24 -25.00 -31.44 -28.72
C PHE A 24 -25.58 -31.20 -27.35
N ALA A 25 -26.74 -30.53 -27.32
CA ALA A 25 -27.77 -30.75 -26.30
C ALA A 25 -29.06 -31.23 -26.96
N LYS A 26 -29.60 -32.35 -26.52
CA LYS A 26 -30.95 -32.81 -26.85
C LYS A 26 -32.00 -31.90 -26.17
N PRO A 27 -33.09 -31.49 -26.86
CA PRO A 27 -34.12 -30.70 -26.17
C PRO A 27 -34.93 -31.57 -25.19
N VAL A 28 -34.99 -31.11 -23.94
CA VAL A 28 -35.93 -31.59 -22.95
C VAL A 28 -37.27 -30.88 -23.21
N ALA A 29 -38.42 -31.60 -23.06
CA ALA A 29 -39.74 -30.98 -23.28
C ALA A 29 -40.00 -29.85 -22.26
N ASP A 30 -40.44 -28.72 -22.76
CA ASP A 30 -40.78 -27.57 -21.91
C ASP A 30 -42.23 -27.73 -21.37
N ILE A 31 -42.40 -27.40 -20.07
CA ILE A 31 -43.70 -27.29 -19.42
C ILE A 31 -43.99 -25.82 -19.09
N THR A 32 -45.23 -25.41 -19.23
CA THR A 32 -45.70 -24.10 -18.75
C THR A 32 -46.20 -24.23 -17.32
N VAL A 33 -45.49 -23.56 -16.39
CA VAL A 33 -45.85 -23.50 -14.98
C VAL A 33 -46.68 -22.26 -14.70
N ASN A 34 -47.90 -22.44 -14.14
CA ASN A 34 -48.72 -21.36 -13.63
C ASN A 34 -48.79 -21.53 -12.10
N GLY A 35 -48.59 -20.45 -11.34
CA GLY A 35 -48.63 -20.57 -9.88
C GLY A 35 -49.04 -19.28 -9.20
N THR A 36 -49.27 -19.38 -7.89
CA THR A 36 -49.58 -18.23 -7.02
C THR A 36 -48.63 -18.26 -5.84
N VAL A 37 -48.07 -17.12 -5.47
CA VAL A 37 -47.19 -16.95 -4.32
C VAL A 37 -47.91 -16.10 -3.27
N VAL A 38 -47.97 -16.61 -2.03
CA VAL A 38 -48.62 -15.94 -0.89
C VAL A 38 -47.73 -15.93 0.33
N ASP A 39 -48.05 -15.07 1.30
CA ASP A 39 -47.41 -15.12 2.63
C ASP A 39 -48.02 -16.24 3.51
N THR A 40 -47.55 -16.39 4.75
CA THR A 40 -48.06 -17.37 5.73
C THR A 40 -49.48 -17.09 6.18
N LYS A 41 -50.03 -15.92 5.91
CA LYS A 41 -51.41 -15.50 6.20
C LYS A 41 -52.31 -15.66 4.98
N GLY A 42 -51.79 -16.14 3.84
CA GLY A 42 -52.54 -16.33 2.60
C GLY A 42 -52.68 -15.07 1.74
N THR A 43 -51.96 -13.97 2.09
CA THR A 43 -51.98 -12.72 1.32
C THR A 43 -51.14 -12.87 0.06
N PRO A 44 -51.67 -12.56 -1.15
CA PRO A 44 -50.87 -12.58 -2.37
C PRO A 44 -49.66 -11.67 -2.30
N LEU A 45 -48.50 -12.16 -2.77
CA LEU A 45 -47.22 -11.42 -2.80
C LEU A 45 -46.91 -10.96 -4.23
N PRO A 46 -47.14 -9.68 -4.59
CA PRO A 46 -46.76 -9.14 -5.88
C PRO A 46 -45.26 -8.84 -5.96
N GLY A 47 -44.65 -9.04 -7.13
CA GLY A 47 -43.24 -8.72 -7.35
C GLY A 47 -42.25 -9.77 -6.84
N VAL A 48 -42.71 -10.96 -6.42
CA VAL A 48 -41.82 -12.08 -6.12
C VAL A 48 -41.03 -12.49 -7.36
N SER A 49 -39.72 -12.53 -7.26
CA SER A 49 -38.86 -13.07 -8.30
C SER A 49 -38.97 -14.59 -8.36
N VAL A 50 -39.36 -15.11 -9.50
CA VAL A 50 -39.43 -16.53 -9.80
C VAL A 50 -38.40 -16.83 -10.87
N SER A 51 -37.31 -17.43 -10.50
CA SER A 51 -36.19 -17.69 -11.42
C SER A 51 -35.86 -19.17 -11.50
N VAL A 52 -35.35 -19.60 -12.64
CA VAL A 52 -34.82 -20.94 -12.80
C VAL A 52 -33.46 -21.02 -12.10
N LYS A 53 -33.29 -21.99 -11.19
CA LYS A 53 -32.02 -22.16 -10.49
C LYS A 53 -30.91 -22.46 -11.47
N GLY A 54 -29.85 -21.59 -11.45
CA GLY A 54 -28.71 -21.72 -12.34
C GLY A 54 -28.90 -21.14 -13.75
N SER A 55 -30.00 -20.39 -14.01
CA SER A 55 -30.29 -19.75 -15.29
C SER A 55 -30.72 -18.30 -15.10
N SER A 56 -30.58 -17.46 -16.13
CA SER A 56 -31.11 -16.10 -16.16
C SER A 56 -32.61 -16.04 -16.52
N ALA A 57 -33.25 -17.18 -16.78
CA ALA A 57 -34.67 -17.25 -17.09
C ALA A 57 -35.49 -17.06 -15.81
N GLY A 58 -36.44 -16.13 -15.84
CA GLY A 58 -37.28 -15.82 -14.69
C GLY A 58 -38.48 -14.99 -15.07
N THR A 59 -39.43 -14.87 -14.14
CA THR A 59 -40.58 -13.99 -14.19
C THR A 59 -40.82 -13.39 -12.81
N THR A 60 -41.80 -12.47 -12.69
CA THR A 60 -42.21 -11.92 -11.42
C THR A 60 -43.72 -12.16 -11.25
N THR A 61 -44.17 -12.25 -9.98
CA THR A 61 -45.58 -12.32 -9.68
C THR A 61 -46.28 -10.99 -9.98
N ASP A 62 -47.52 -11.07 -10.46
CA ASP A 62 -48.43 -9.94 -10.67
C ASP A 62 -49.06 -9.44 -9.33
N ASN A 63 -50.01 -8.48 -9.43
CA ASN A 63 -50.68 -7.91 -8.27
C ASN A 63 -51.50 -8.90 -7.46
N ASP A 64 -51.90 -10.02 -8.07
CA ASP A 64 -52.64 -11.13 -7.43
C ASP A 64 -51.68 -12.24 -6.94
N GLY A 65 -50.37 -12.02 -6.95
CA GLY A 65 -49.35 -13.00 -6.59
C GLY A 65 -49.15 -14.09 -7.62
N LYS A 66 -49.77 -14.00 -8.83
CA LYS A 66 -49.71 -15.04 -9.85
C LYS A 66 -48.51 -14.89 -10.76
N PHE A 67 -47.92 -16.01 -11.19
CA PHE A 67 -46.83 -16.05 -12.14
C PHE A 67 -47.04 -17.10 -13.23
N LYS A 68 -46.40 -16.91 -14.36
CA LYS A 68 -46.35 -17.87 -15.46
C LYS A 68 -44.95 -17.93 -16.01
N ILE A 69 -44.39 -19.15 -16.11
CA ILE A 69 -43.03 -19.36 -16.65
C ILE A 69 -42.99 -20.66 -17.44
N THR A 70 -42.30 -20.69 -18.57
CA THR A 70 -42.09 -21.91 -19.35
C THR A 70 -40.66 -22.40 -19.13
N VAL A 71 -40.52 -23.64 -18.66
CA VAL A 71 -39.21 -24.21 -18.26
C VAL A 71 -39.19 -25.69 -18.60
N ALA A 72 -38.00 -26.28 -18.69
CA ALA A 72 -37.87 -27.72 -18.92
C ALA A 72 -38.45 -28.51 -17.73
N GLU A 73 -39.02 -29.69 -18.02
CA GLU A 73 -39.59 -30.57 -16.99
C GLU A 73 -38.55 -30.90 -15.90
N LYS A 74 -39.00 -30.89 -14.63
CA LYS A 74 -38.15 -31.12 -13.43
C LYS A 74 -37.15 -30.02 -13.09
N THR A 75 -37.24 -28.85 -13.73
CA THR A 75 -36.45 -27.65 -13.38
C THR A 75 -36.76 -27.21 -11.94
N ILE A 76 -35.75 -26.77 -11.21
CA ILE A 76 -35.94 -26.16 -9.89
C ILE A 76 -36.21 -24.67 -10.07
N LEU A 77 -37.33 -24.17 -9.60
CA LEU A 77 -37.68 -22.77 -9.50
C LEU A 77 -37.27 -22.22 -8.13
N HIS A 78 -36.63 -21.07 -8.14
CA HIS A 78 -36.22 -20.33 -6.97
C HIS A 78 -37.12 -19.10 -6.81
N PHE A 79 -37.80 -19.00 -5.68
CA PHE A 79 -38.71 -17.92 -5.31
C PHE A 79 -38.02 -17.03 -4.29
N ALA A 80 -37.83 -15.75 -4.61
CA ALA A 80 -37.19 -14.80 -3.72
C ALA A 80 -37.98 -13.48 -3.66
N PHE A 81 -38.19 -12.97 -2.46
CA PHE A 81 -38.85 -11.69 -2.24
C PHE A 81 -38.21 -10.98 -1.04
N ILE A 82 -38.07 -9.67 -1.12
CA ILE A 82 -37.43 -8.88 -0.06
C ILE A 82 -38.27 -8.97 1.22
N GLY A 83 -37.61 -9.43 2.31
CA GLY A 83 -38.30 -9.63 3.59
C GLY A 83 -38.88 -11.04 3.80
N PHE A 84 -38.65 -11.97 2.87
CA PHE A 84 -39.10 -13.35 2.96
C PHE A 84 -37.98 -14.35 2.73
N ASP A 85 -38.03 -15.50 3.36
CA ASP A 85 -37.08 -16.58 3.13
C ASP A 85 -37.25 -17.15 1.72
N ALA A 86 -36.16 -17.24 0.98
CA ALA A 86 -36.20 -17.81 -0.36
C ALA A 86 -36.55 -19.30 -0.33
N ARG A 87 -37.36 -19.75 -1.29
CA ARG A 87 -37.82 -21.12 -1.39
C ARG A 87 -37.53 -21.72 -2.74
N GLU A 88 -37.05 -22.96 -2.74
CA GLU A 88 -36.83 -23.74 -3.97
C GLU A 88 -37.83 -24.86 -4.10
N MET A 89 -38.41 -25.01 -5.30
CA MET A 89 -39.38 -26.08 -5.59
C MET A 89 -39.18 -26.60 -7.03
N ILE A 90 -39.44 -27.88 -7.24
CA ILE A 90 -39.44 -28.47 -8.58
C ILE A 90 -40.63 -27.94 -9.34
N ALA A 91 -40.43 -27.52 -10.59
CA ALA A 91 -41.45 -26.99 -11.48
C ALA A 91 -42.55 -28.04 -11.73
N ASN A 92 -43.79 -27.69 -11.46
CA ASN A 92 -45.01 -28.43 -11.75
C ASN A 92 -45.97 -27.51 -12.53
N PRO A 93 -46.85 -28.08 -13.42
CA PRO A 93 -47.73 -27.25 -14.23
C PRO A 93 -48.63 -26.28 -13.43
N THR A 94 -48.98 -26.63 -12.19
CA THR A 94 -49.70 -25.74 -11.25
C THR A 94 -48.98 -25.70 -9.92
N MET A 95 -48.64 -24.52 -9.41
CA MET A 95 -47.92 -24.36 -8.16
C MET A 95 -48.58 -23.35 -7.21
N PHE A 96 -48.63 -23.71 -5.92
CA PHE A 96 -48.99 -22.78 -4.85
C PHE A 96 -47.81 -22.69 -3.88
N VAL A 97 -47.26 -21.50 -3.76
CA VAL A 97 -46.01 -21.28 -3.02
C VAL A 97 -46.26 -20.33 -1.87
N THR A 98 -46.03 -20.79 -0.64
CA THR A 98 -46.08 -19.95 0.55
C THR A 98 -44.66 -19.54 0.92
N LEU A 99 -44.38 -18.24 0.99
CA LEU A 99 -43.13 -17.70 1.51
C LEU A 99 -43.33 -17.31 2.98
N GLN A 100 -42.32 -17.61 3.78
CA GLN A 100 -42.28 -17.26 5.19
C GLN A 100 -41.58 -15.89 5.35
N GLU A 101 -42.19 -14.97 6.12
CA GLU A 101 -41.51 -13.72 6.46
C GLU A 101 -40.18 -14.04 7.13
N SER A 102 -39.09 -13.50 6.58
CA SER A 102 -37.77 -13.68 7.15
C SER A 102 -37.68 -12.87 8.43
N VAL A 103 -37.62 -13.55 9.56
CA VAL A 103 -37.36 -12.94 10.87
C VAL A 103 -35.89 -12.60 11.03
N THR A 104 -35.08 -13.05 10.09
CA THR A 104 -33.63 -12.78 10.05
C THR A 104 -33.42 -11.49 9.30
N SER A 105 -33.12 -10.40 10.06
CA SER A 105 -32.45 -9.27 9.44
C SER A 105 -31.25 -9.79 8.65
N LEU A 106 -31.12 -9.36 7.40
CA LEU A 106 -30.00 -9.66 6.53
C LEU A 106 -28.67 -9.37 7.23
N SER A 107 -28.19 -10.28 8.05
CA SER A 107 -26.77 -10.38 8.30
C SER A 107 -26.16 -10.85 6.98
N GLN A 108 -25.68 -9.90 6.19
CA GLN A 108 -24.97 -10.18 4.96
C GLN A 108 -23.87 -11.20 5.30
N VAL A 109 -24.01 -12.42 4.78
CA VAL A 109 -23.01 -13.48 4.99
C VAL A 109 -21.71 -12.99 4.36
N THR A 110 -20.85 -12.38 5.17
CA THR A 110 -19.54 -11.91 4.72
C THR A 110 -18.63 -13.12 4.58
N VAL A 111 -18.35 -13.50 3.35
CA VAL A 111 -17.32 -14.47 3.02
C VAL A 111 -16.01 -13.73 2.85
N VAL A 112 -14.96 -14.16 3.53
CA VAL A 112 -13.63 -13.57 3.47
C VAL A 112 -12.62 -14.61 2.99
N SER A 113 -11.61 -14.18 2.31
CA SER A 113 -10.48 -15.02 1.88
C SER A 113 -9.55 -15.30 3.06
N ILE A 114 -9.14 -16.56 3.22
CA ILE A 114 -8.30 -17.03 4.34
C ILE A 114 -7.03 -17.73 3.84
N GLY A 115 -6.49 -17.28 2.74
CA GLY A 115 -5.36 -17.89 2.06
C GLY A 115 -5.81 -19.01 1.13
N TYR A 116 -5.58 -20.26 1.51
CA TYR A 116 -5.92 -21.44 0.69
C TYR A 116 -7.40 -21.83 0.86
N GLY A 117 -8.30 -20.90 0.54
CA GLY A 117 -9.74 -21.07 0.62
C GLY A 117 -10.48 -19.79 1.06
N SER A 118 -11.78 -19.91 1.26
CA SER A 118 -12.63 -18.85 1.81
C SER A 118 -13.54 -19.42 2.89
N ALA A 119 -13.88 -18.61 3.88
CA ALA A 119 -14.78 -18.99 4.95
C ALA A 119 -15.74 -17.85 5.30
N ARG A 120 -16.84 -18.16 5.97
CA ARG A 120 -17.72 -17.14 6.53
C ARG A 120 -16.98 -16.43 7.67
N LYS A 121 -17.10 -15.11 7.76
CA LYS A 121 -16.49 -14.34 8.84
C LYS A 121 -16.93 -14.82 10.23
N SER A 122 -18.18 -15.31 10.35
CA SER A 122 -18.69 -15.93 11.59
C SER A 122 -17.88 -17.14 12.04
N ASP A 123 -17.37 -17.93 11.11
CA ASP A 123 -16.73 -19.23 11.36
C ASP A 123 -15.21 -19.12 11.59
N LEU A 124 -14.67 -17.90 11.53
CA LEU A 124 -13.24 -17.67 11.66
C LEU A 124 -12.82 -17.48 13.12
N THR A 125 -11.65 -18.01 13.44
CA THR A 125 -10.99 -17.88 14.75
C THR A 125 -10.03 -16.69 14.82
N GLY A 126 -9.62 -16.12 13.70
CA GLY A 126 -8.63 -15.04 13.61
C GLY A 126 -9.21 -13.65 13.45
N ALA A 127 -8.36 -12.63 13.68
CA ALA A 127 -8.68 -11.20 13.51
C ALA A 127 -8.61 -10.80 12.04
N ILE A 128 -9.77 -10.66 11.38
CA ILE A 128 -9.85 -10.28 9.96
C ILE A 128 -10.79 -9.09 9.79
N ASN A 129 -10.29 -8.05 9.11
CA ASN A 129 -11.08 -6.90 8.70
C ASN A 129 -11.20 -6.84 7.18
N SER A 130 -12.40 -6.59 6.68
CA SER A 130 -12.70 -6.54 5.25
C SER A 130 -13.22 -5.17 4.84
N VAL A 131 -12.72 -4.63 3.73
CA VAL A 131 -13.20 -3.39 3.10
C VAL A 131 -13.66 -3.72 1.68
N ASN A 132 -14.96 -3.55 1.44
CA ASN A 132 -15.56 -3.79 0.13
C ASN A 132 -15.49 -2.56 -0.77
N SER A 133 -15.54 -2.77 -2.09
CA SER A 133 -15.40 -1.73 -3.12
C SER A 133 -16.44 -0.62 -3.06
N ASN A 134 -17.60 -0.86 -2.46
CA ASN A 134 -18.62 0.16 -2.23
C ASN A 134 -18.21 1.22 -1.20
N LYS A 135 -17.23 0.90 -0.34
CA LYS A 135 -16.64 1.80 0.66
C LYS A 135 -15.40 2.54 0.14
N PHE A 136 -14.91 2.22 -1.06
CA PHE A 136 -13.71 2.86 -1.61
C PHE A 136 -13.95 4.33 -1.92
N THR A 137 -12.89 5.13 -1.76
CA THR A 137 -12.87 6.53 -2.17
C THR A 137 -13.16 6.65 -3.67
N LYS A 138 -13.93 7.64 -4.06
CA LYS A 138 -14.20 7.98 -5.47
C LYS A 138 -13.48 9.28 -5.77
N GLY A 139 -12.55 9.28 -6.73
CA GLY A 139 -11.71 10.41 -7.08
C GLY A 139 -10.37 9.97 -7.62
N VAL A 140 -9.34 10.79 -7.47
CA VAL A 140 -7.98 10.49 -7.94
C VAL A 140 -7.29 9.52 -7.00
N ILE A 141 -7.23 8.25 -7.37
CA ILE A 141 -6.50 7.20 -6.65
C ILE A 141 -5.22 6.89 -7.40
N THR A 142 -4.10 7.43 -6.96
CA THR A 142 -2.78 7.22 -7.59
C THR A 142 -2.13 5.91 -7.18
N SER A 143 -2.45 5.44 -5.98
CA SER A 143 -1.95 4.20 -5.38
C SER A 143 -3.12 3.43 -4.77
N THR A 144 -3.20 2.14 -5.07
CA THR A 144 -4.32 1.28 -4.67
C THR A 144 -4.41 1.12 -3.15
N GLU A 145 -3.31 1.26 -2.42
CA GLU A 145 -3.24 1.24 -0.96
C GLU A 145 -4.11 2.34 -0.30
N GLN A 146 -4.28 3.48 -0.97
CA GLN A 146 -5.04 4.62 -0.44
C GLN A 146 -6.50 4.28 -0.12
N VAL A 147 -7.07 3.25 -0.76
CA VAL A 147 -8.44 2.84 -0.47
C VAL A 147 -8.62 2.27 0.94
N LEU A 148 -7.52 1.87 1.60
CA LEU A 148 -7.51 1.37 2.98
C LEU A 148 -7.24 2.45 4.04
N GLN A 149 -6.80 3.65 3.64
CA GLN A 149 -6.39 4.70 4.56
C GLN A 149 -7.53 5.12 5.51
N GLY A 150 -7.28 5.08 6.83
CA GLY A 150 -8.26 5.43 7.86
C GLY A 150 -9.45 4.47 7.99
N ARG A 151 -9.42 3.26 7.38
CA ARG A 151 -10.56 2.33 7.38
C ARG A 151 -10.37 1.11 8.25
N ILE A 152 -9.15 0.81 8.64
CA ILE A 152 -8.81 -0.40 9.38
C ILE A 152 -8.02 0.00 10.61
N ALA A 153 -8.51 -0.37 11.80
CA ALA A 153 -7.81 -0.15 13.05
C ALA A 153 -6.43 -0.82 13.04
N GLY A 154 -5.39 -0.10 13.47
CA GLY A 154 -4.02 -0.58 13.52
C GLY A 154 -3.27 -0.60 12.18
N LEU A 155 -3.94 -0.29 11.05
CA LEU A 155 -3.30 -0.11 9.76
C LEU A 155 -3.05 1.38 9.49
N ILE A 156 -1.80 1.76 9.37
CA ILE A 156 -1.37 3.07 8.90
C ILE A 156 -1.06 2.93 7.41
N VAL A 157 -1.77 3.70 6.58
CA VAL A 157 -1.42 3.91 5.17
C VAL A 157 -0.92 5.33 5.08
N ASN A 158 0.35 5.51 4.80
CA ASN A 158 1.00 6.81 4.74
C ASN A 158 1.32 7.15 3.29
N ARG A 159 0.83 8.29 2.83
CA ARG A 159 1.25 8.92 1.58
C ARG A 159 2.06 10.16 1.92
N ALA A 160 3.36 9.98 2.06
CA ALA A 160 4.26 11.10 2.25
C ALA A 160 4.25 11.99 0.99
N GLY A 161 3.85 13.26 1.15
CA GLY A 161 3.76 14.23 0.06
C GLY A 161 2.64 14.01 -0.94
N GLY A 162 2.61 14.87 -1.95
CA GLY A 162 1.60 14.92 -3.03
C GLY A 162 2.05 14.43 -4.39
N ASP A 163 3.30 13.95 -4.52
CA ASP A 163 3.86 13.50 -5.79
C ASP A 163 3.03 12.36 -6.40
N PRO A 164 2.51 12.50 -7.62
CA PRO A 164 1.74 11.47 -8.29
C PRO A 164 2.57 10.22 -8.64
N THR A 165 3.90 10.35 -8.69
CA THR A 165 4.82 9.27 -9.08
C THR A 165 5.23 8.37 -7.92
N ASN A 166 4.98 8.82 -6.66
CA ASN A 166 5.27 8.06 -5.45
C ASN A 166 4.06 7.24 -4.98
N GLY A 167 4.34 6.02 -4.53
CA GLY A 167 3.36 5.14 -3.90
C GLY A 167 2.98 5.56 -2.48
N SER A 168 2.16 4.74 -1.86
CA SER A 168 1.88 4.82 -0.42
C SER A 168 2.59 3.69 0.31
N SER A 169 2.98 3.92 1.55
CA SER A 169 3.49 2.87 2.42
C SER A 169 2.41 2.38 3.38
N MET A 170 2.52 1.11 3.79
CA MET A 170 1.57 0.49 4.72
C MET A 170 2.30 -0.14 5.89
N ARG A 171 1.77 0.05 7.10
CA ARG A 171 2.29 -0.58 8.32
C ARG A 171 1.14 -1.03 9.21
N LEU A 172 1.17 -2.29 9.65
CA LEU A 172 0.13 -2.89 10.47
C LEU A 172 0.66 -3.20 11.87
N ARG A 173 0.04 -2.64 12.92
CA ARG A 173 0.37 -2.88 14.32
C ARG A 173 1.84 -2.59 14.67
N GLY A 174 2.40 -1.50 14.09
CA GLY A 174 3.81 -1.13 14.23
C GLY A 174 4.75 -1.93 13.32
N GLY A 175 6.03 -1.56 13.29
CA GLY A 175 7.08 -2.32 12.60
C GLY A 175 7.49 -3.57 13.39
N THR A 176 7.99 -4.58 12.70
CA THR A 176 8.49 -5.83 13.32
C THR A 176 9.99 -6.01 13.18
N SER A 177 10.68 -5.16 12.43
CA SER A 177 12.11 -5.28 12.16
C SER A 177 12.81 -3.95 12.28
N LEU A 178 14.14 -3.98 12.41
CA LEU A 178 15.04 -2.81 12.37
C LEU A 178 15.62 -2.56 10.96
N THR A 179 15.76 -3.55 10.12
CA THR A 179 16.38 -3.44 8.79
C THR A 179 15.47 -3.96 7.67
N ALA A 180 14.51 -4.84 8.00
CA ALA A 180 13.56 -5.38 7.04
C ALA A 180 12.38 -4.43 6.82
N SER A 181 11.75 -4.57 5.67
CA SER A 181 10.47 -3.91 5.40
C SER A 181 9.42 -4.29 6.44
N SER A 182 8.69 -3.30 6.94
CA SER A 182 7.51 -3.48 7.80
C SER A 182 6.20 -3.52 7.00
N TYR A 183 6.28 -3.63 5.67
CA TYR A 183 5.15 -3.67 4.76
C TYR A 183 4.38 -5.01 4.89
N PRO A 184 3.05 -5.01 5.00
CA PRO A 184 2.27 -6.23 5.00
C PRO A 184 2.42 -7.00 3.68
N LEU A 185 2.39 -8.33 3.74
CA LEU A 185 2.36 -9.15 2.52
C LEU A 185 1.08 -8.88 1.74
N VAL A 186 1.19 -8.47 0.49
CA VAL A 186 0.05 -8.36 -0.42
C VAL A 186 -0.15 -9.67 -1.17
N VAL A 187 -1.40 -10.14 -1.22
CA VAL A 187 -1.81 -11.35 -1.94
C VAL A 187 -2.94 -10.98 -2.89
N VAL A 188 -2.70 -10.98 -4.19
CA VAL A 188 -3.70 -10.64 -5.22
C VAL A 188 -4.23 -11.92 -5.87
N ASP A 189 -5.54 -12.18 -5.71
CA ASP A 189 -6.20 -13.39 -6.25
C ASP A 189 -5.46 -14.70 -5.93
N GLY A 190 -4.76 -14.76 -4.77
CA GLY A 190 -3.97 -15.89 -4.31
C GLY A 190 -2.49 -15.85 -4.67
N VAL A 191 -1.98 -14.79 -5.31
CA VAL A 191 -0.57 -14.62 -5.64
C VAL A 191 0.15 -13.83 -4.56
N LEU A 192 1.14 -14.45 -3.95
CA LEU A 192 1.91 -13.87 -2.85
C LEU A 192 2.95 -12.85 -3.36
N GLY A 193 2.94 -11.65 -2.79
CA GLY A 193 3.95 -10.63 -3.07
C GLY A 193 3.72 -9.85 -4.37
N ALA A 194 2.55 -9.97 -4.98
CA ALA A 194 2.20 -9.14 -6.13
C ALA A 194 2.14 -7.65 -5.75
N ASP A 195 2.69 -6.79 -6.61
CA ASP A 195 2.53 -5.33 -6.45
C ASP A 195 1.03 -4.98 -6.57
N ILE A 196 0.44 -4.39 -5.53
CA ILE A 196 -0.97 -4.03 -5.49
C ILE A 196 -1.35 -3.05 -6.61
N ASN A 197 -0.40 -2.23 -7.07
CA ASN A 197 -0.59 -1.28 -8.16
C ASN A 197 -0.67 -1.94 -9.56
N THR A 198 -0.47 -3.26 -9.65
CA THR A 198 -0.78 -4.05 -10.86
C THR A 198 -2.30 -4.11 -11.09
N ILE A 199 -3.11 -3.83 -10.07
CA ILE A 199 -4.57 -3.89 -10.13
C ILE A 199 -5.15 -2.50 -9.96
N ALA A 200 -6.01 -2.08 -10.89
CA ALA A 200 -6.77 -0.84 -10.72
C ALA A 200 -7.79 -0.97 -9.59
N ALA A 201 -7.98 0.09 -8.80
CA ALA A 201 -8.94 0.11 -7.68
C ALA A 201 -10.37 -0.24 -8.13
N ASP A 202 -10.75 0.13 -9.35
CA ASP A 202 -12.06 -0.20 -9.95
C ASP A 202 -12.26 -1.70 -10.22
N ASP A 203 -11.18 -2.49 -10.31
CA ASP A 203 -11.25 -3.94 -10.51
C ASP A 203 -11.24 -4.73 -9.18
N ILE A 204 -11.13 -4.07 -8.06
CA ILE A 204 -11.13 -4.71 -6.74
C ILE A 204 -12.57 -4.88 -6.23
N GLU A 205 -12.89 -6.06 -5.74
CA GLU A 205 -14.16 -6.38 -5.06
C GLU A 205 -14.06 -6.12 -3.56
N SER A 206 -12.99 -6.66 -2.94
CA SER A 206 -12.71 -6.49 -1.51
C SER A 206 -11.22 -6.56 -1.21
N MET A 207 -10.85 -5.97 -0.08
CA MET A 207 -9.55 -6.17 0.55
C MET A 207 -9.76 -6.70 1.95
N ASP A 208 -9.16 -7.86 2.24
CA ASP A 208 -9.25 -8.53 3.54
C ASP A 208 -7.88 -8.42 4.23
N VAL A 209 -7.84 -7.84 5.43
CA VAL A 209 -6.62 -7.65 6.20
C VAL A 209 -6.57 -8.63 7.36
N LEU A 210 -5.59 -9.54 7.32
CA LEU A 210 -5.31 -10.53 8.34
C LEU A 210 -4.27 -9.94 9.30
N LYS A 211 -4.63 -9.83 10.58
CA LYS A 211 -3.84 -9.09 11.57
C LYS A 211 -3.14 -9.96 12.60
N ASP A 212 -3.62 -11.16 12.84
CA ASP A 212 -3.07 -12.06 13.86
C ASP A 212 -2.26 -13.22 13.27
N ALA A 213 -1.35 -13.78 14.08
CA ALA A 213 -0.47 -14.85 13.66
C ALA A 213 -1.24 -16.14 13.30
N SER A 214 -2.44 -16.41 13.88
CA SER A 214 -3.21 -17.60 13.55
C SER A 214 -3.79 -17.55 12.13
N ALA A 215 -4.17 -16.35 11.68
CA ALA A 215 -4.63 -16.12 10.31
C ALA A 215 -3.47 -16.01 9.31
N THR A 216 -2.31 -15.46 9.73
CA THR A 216 -1.18 -15.20 8.82
C THR A 216 -0.15 -16.32 8.76
N ALA A 217 -0.12 -17.25 9.74
CA ALA A 217 0.87 -18.36 9.77
C ALA A 217 0.86 -19.27 8.55
N ILE A 218 -0.29 -19.39 7.86
CA ILE A 218 -0.38 -20.14 6.61
C ILE A 218 0.49 -19.52 5.49
N TYR A 219 0.86 -18.25 5.60
CA TYR A 219 1.77 -17.53 4.73
C TYR A 219 3.23 -17.54 5.23
N GLY A 220 3.47 -18.13 6.41
CA GLY A 220 4.79 -18.43 7.00
C GLY A 220 5.70 -17.23 7.14
N ALA A 221 6.87 -17.38 6.55
CA ALA A 221 7.98 -16.42 6.61
C ALA A 221 7.71 -15.04 6.02
N ARG A 222 6.59 -14.82 5.39
CA ARG A 222 6.20 -13.52 4.80
C ARG A 222 5.01 -12.88 5.54
N GLY A 223 4.47 -13.56 6.58
CA GLY A 223 3.25 -13.15 7.29
C GLY A 223 3.46 -12.28 8.54
N ALA A 224 4.70 -12.01 8.99
CA ALA A 224 4.99 -11.33 10.25
C ALA A 224 4.41 -9.90 10.36
N ASN A 225 4.37 -9.18 9.25
CA ASN A 225 3.82 -7.82 9.16
C ASN A 225 2.31 -7.78 8.89
N GLY A 226 1.64 -8.95 8.91
CA GLY A 226 0.24 -9.07 8.47
C GLY A 226 0.12 -9.36 6.98
N VAL A 227 -1.11 -9.65 6.55
CA VAL A 227 -1.40 -9.99 5.15
C VAL A 227 -2.60 -9.20 4.65
N ILE A 228 -2.50 -8.63 3.46
CA ILE A 228 -3.59 -7.95 2.76
C ILE A 228 -3.96 -8.78 1.54
N ILE A 229 -5.14 -9.39 1.58
CA ILE A 229 -5.67 -10.18 0.47
C ILE A 229 -6.55 -9.28 -0.38
N VAL A 230 -6.17 -9.10 -1.63
CA VAL A 230 -6.90 -8.33 -2.63
C VAL A 230 -7.69 -9.29 -3.50
N ASN A 231 -9.00 -9.25 -3.37
CA ASN A 231 -9.91 -10.03 -4.20
C ASN A 231 -10.41 -9.14 -5.34
N THR A 232 -10.18 -9.55 -6.57
CA THR A 232 -10.65 -8.78 -7.72
C THR A 232 -12.06 -9.20 -8.12
N LYS A 233 -12.77 -8.30 -8.80
CA LYS A 233 -14.12 -8.56 -9.31
C LYS A 233 -14.13 -9.76 -10.24
N ARG A 234 -14.91 -10.77 -9.89
CA ARG A 234 -15.05 -12.00 -10.66
C ARG A 234 -16.14 -11.89 -11.71
N PRO A 235 -16.01 -12.62 -12.83
CA PRO A 235 -17.08 -12.71 -13.79
C PRO A 235 -18.29 -13.44 -13.17
N ALA A 236 -19.51 -13.00 -13.54
CA ALA A 236 -20.74 -13.65 -13.18
C ALA A 236 -21.44 -14.21 -14.40
N ALA A 237 -22.14 -15.35 -14.24
CA ALA A 237 -23.00 -15.87 -15.28
C ALA A 237 -24.16 -14.90 -15.55
N GLY A 238 -24.53 -14.74 -16.82
CA GLY A 238 -25.61 -13.85 -17.23
C GLY A 238 -25.34 -13.17 -18.56
N ARG A 239 -26.27 -12.26 -18.91
CA ARG A 239 -26.10 -11.43 -20.11
C ARG A 239 -24.84 -10.58 -20.02
N VAL A 240 -24.34 -10.22 -21.17
CA VAL A 240 -23.19 -9.31 -21.28
C VAL A 240 -23.52 -7.98 -20.60
N LYS A 241 -22.69 -7.57 -19.66
CA LYS A 241 -22.77 -6.31 -18.94
C LYS A 241 -21.55 -5.46 -19.29
N VAL A 242 -21.81 -4.20 -19.59
CA VAL A 242 -20.77 -3.19 -19.84
C VAL A 242 -20.84 -2.14 -18.73
N ASP A 243 -19.75 -1.98 -18.01
CA ASP A 243 -19.60 -0.92 -17.01
C ASP A 243 -18.60 0.12 -17.53
N LEU A 244 -19.01 1.38 -17.57
CA LEU A 244 -18.21 2.52 -17.97
C LEU A 244 -18.19 3.53 -16.84
N SER A 245 -17.01 3.97 -16.42
CA SER A 245 -16.87 5.09 -15.48
C SER A 245 -15.74 6.02 -15.89
N GLY A 246 -15.86 7.29 -15.51
CA GLY A 246 -14.80 8.26 -15.73
C GLY A 246 -14.95 9.46 -14.82
N TYR A 247 -13.83 10.15 -14.60
CA TYR A 247 -13.77 11.39 -13.84
C TYR A 247 -12.76 12.37 -14.45
N GLY A 248 -13.02 13.66 -14.24
CA GLY A 248 -12.06 14.74 -14.39
C GLY A 248 -11.86 15.43 -13.06
N SER A 249 -10.62 15.78 -12.73
CA SER A 249 -10.24 16.38 -11.47
C SER A 249 -9.36 17.60 -11.67
N PHE A 250 -9.63 18.64 -10.90
CA PHE A 250 -8.82 19.86 -10.80
C PHE A 250 -8.20 19.94 -9.41
N GLY A 251 -6.90 20.24 -9.33
CA GLY A 251 -6.16 20.30 -8.08
C GLY A 251 -5.22 21.51 -8.01
N TYR A 252 -4.95 21.95 -6.80
CA TYR A 252 -3.97 22.99 -6.48
C TYR A 252 -3.26 22.65 -5.17
N THR A 253 -2.09 23.24 -4.92
CA THR A 253 -1.31 23.05 -3.69
C THR A 253 -2.14 23.44 -2.45
N ALA A 254 -2.25 22.52 -1.48
CA ALA A 254 -3.10 22.71 -0.32
C ALA A 254 -2.48 23.62 0.74
N ASN A 255 -1.20 23.43 1.02
CA ASN A 255 -0.44 24.15 2.04
C ASN A 255 0.95 24.49 1.52
N SER A 256 1.51 25.59 1.99
CA SER A 256 2.86 26.09 1.71
C SER A 256 3.46 26.68 2.97
N ILE A 257 4.77 26.88 2.99
CA ILE A 257 5.47 27.62 4.06
C ILE A 257 5.50 29.10 3.64
N ASP A 258 5.09 29.99 4.54
CA ASP A 258 5.08 31.43 4.27
C ASP A 258 6.52 31.96 4.28
N MET A 259 7.07 32.22 3.09
CA MET A 259 8.40 32.80 2.89
C MET A 259 8.32 34.33 2.73
N LEU A 260 9.42 35.05 2.95
CA LEU A 260 9.46 36.51 2.69
C LEU A 260 9.19 36.76 1.20
N SER A 261 8.26 37.65 0.93
CA SER A 261 8.14 38.24 -0.40
C SER A 261 9.35 39.16 -0.68
N ALA A 262 9.63 39.43 -1.95
CA ALA A 262 10.74 40.31 -2.32
C ALA A 262 10.69 41.70 -1.63
N ASN A 263 9.49 42.26 -1.43
CA ASN A 263 9.33 43.53 -0.75
C ASN A 263 9.62 43.44 0.76
N GLN A 264 9.20 42.37 1.43
CA GLN A 264 9.51 42.10 2.82
C GLN A 264 11.03 41.87 2.99
N TRP A 265 11.64 41.10 2.11
CA TRP A 265 13.08 40.82 2.09
C TRP A 265 13.87 42.14 1.94
N ARG A 266 13.57 43.00 0.93
CA ARG A 266 14.19 44.32 0.73
C ARG A 266 14.04 45.22 1.93
N LYS A 267 12.84 45.25 2.53
CA LYS A 267 12.57 46.04 3.72
C LYS A 267 13.43 45.58 4.89
N TYR A 268 13.45 44.29 5.16
CA TYR A 268 14.18 43.69 6.27
C TYR A 268 15.69 43.92 6.13
N VAL A 269 16.28 43.60 4.95
CA VAL A 269 17.69 43.81 4.65
C VAL A 269 18.13 45.25 4.84
N ARG A 270 17.31 46.19 4.38
CA ARG A 270 17.58 47.64 4.56
C ARG A 270 17.47 48.07 6.03
N ASP A 271 16.39 47.70 6.70
CA ASP A 271 16.06 48.16 8.05
C ASP A 271 17.04 47.60 9.11
N HIS A 272 17.69 46.45 8.82
CA HIS A 272 18.69 45.83 9.69
C HIS A 272 20.15 45.96 9.15
N GLU A 273 20.35 46.73 8.08
CA GLU A 273 21.65 46.99 7.46
C GLU A 273 22.47 45.70 7.16
N ILE A 274 21.78 44.69 6.64
CA ILE A 274 22.40 43.38 6.38
C ILE A 274 23.45 43.48 5.25
N GLY A 275 24.71 43.38 5.64
CA GLY A 275 25.85 43.46 4.68
C GLY A 275 25.89 42.29 3.72
N GLY A 276 26.33 42.56 2.47
CA GLY A 276 26.50 41.53 1.44
C GLY A 276 25.20 41.07 0.73
N ALA A 277 24.06 41.63 1.10
CA ALA A 277 22.82 41.37 0.44
C ALA A 277 22.76 41.98 -0.97
N VAL A 278 22.34 41.20 -1.95
CA VAL A 278 22.21 41.64 -3.35
C VAL A 278 20.74 41.65 -3.74
N ASP A 279 20.22 42.85 -4.11
CA ASP A 279 18.89 42.97 -4.74
C ASP A 279 19.05 42.84 -6.27
N TYR A 280 18.47 41.79 -6.84
CA TYR A 280 18.51 41.53 -8.28
C TYR A 280 17.40 42.24 -9.07
N GLY A 281 16.56 43.02 -8.37
CA GLY A 281 15.51 43.84 -8.99
C GLY A 281 14.18 43.17 -9.31
N ALA A 282 14.09 41.87 -9.29
CA ALA A 282 12.86 41.14 -9.57
C ALA A 282 11.95 41.01 -8.32
N THR A 283 10.77 40.47 -8.51
CA THR A 283 9.80 40.11 -7.45
C THR A 283 9.23 38.76 -7.80
N THR A 284 9.90 37.71 -7.34
CA THR A 284 9.59 36.31 -7.69
C THR A 284 9.08 35.58 -6.47
N ASP A 285 7.86 35.02 -6.58
CA ASP A 285 7.37 33.98 -5.69
C ASP A 285 7.81 32.62 -6.26
N TRP A 286 8.84 32.04 -5.67
CA TRP A 286 9.42 30.79 -6.16
C TRP A 286 8.51 29.60 -5.95
N GLN A 287 7.62 29.62 -4.93
CA GLN A 287 6.64 28.55 -4.71
C GLN A 287 5.57 28.59 -5.81
N ASP A 288 5.07 29.78 -6.17
CA ASP A 288 4.12 29.95 -7.27
C ASP A 288 4.78 29.61 -8.63
N ALA A 289 6.03 30.03 -8.83
CA ALA A 289 6.77 29.83 -10.09
C ALA A 289 6.93 28.36 -10.47
N ILE A 290 7.07 27.43 -9.50
CA ILE A 290 7.17 25.98 -9.77
C ILE A 290 5.84 25.24 -9.55
N SER A 291 4.82 25.91 -9.04
CA SER A 291 3.50 25.30 -8.83
C SER A 291 2.63 25.44 -10.08
N GLN A 292 1.72 24.50 -10.23
CA GLN A 292 0.70 24.55 -11.27
C GLN A 292 -0.64 24.04 -10.76
N ASN A 293 -1.73 24.55 -11.36
CA ASN A 293 -3.03 23.93 -11.23
C ASN A 293 -3.03 22.63 -12.01
N SER A 294 -3.26 21.52 -11.34
CA SER A 294 -3.23 20.20 -11.96
C SER A 294 -4.60 19.82 -12.52
N PHE A 295 -4.60 19.24 -13.71
CA PHE A 295 -5.78 18.56 -14.25
C PHE A 295 -5.47 17.08 -14.41
N SER A 296 -6.31 16.23 -13.81
CA SER A 296 -6.18 14.77 -13.85
C SER A 296 -7.47 14.14 -14.34
N GLN A 297 -7.36 12.99 -14.98
CA GLN A 297 -8.53 12.27 -15.52
C GLN A 297 -8.34 10.76 -15.46
N GLY A 298 -9.45 10.04 -15.31
CA GLY A 298 -9.46 8.59 -15.30
C GLY A 298 -10.67 8.02 -16.01
N TYR A 299 -10.49 6.88 -16.68
CA TYR A 299 -11.53 6.16 -17.40
C TYR A 299 -11.41 4.67 -17.14
N ASN A 300 -12.54 4.03 -16.89
CA ASN A 300 -12.64 2.59 -16.73
C ASN A 300 -13.71 2.03 -17.65
N LEU A 301 -13.38 0.99 -18.40
CA LEU A 301 -14.30 0.20 -19.20
C LEU A 301 -14.18 -1.26 -18.75
N ALA A 302 -15.30 -1.89 -18.37
CA ALA A 302 -15.31 -3.32 -18.05
C ALA A 302 -16.45 -4.02 -18.77
N LEU A 303 -16.13 -5.20 -19.30
CA LEU A 303 -17.05 -6.10 -19.97
C LEU A 303 -17.12 -7.42 -19.20
N SER A 304 -18.28 -7.90 -18.85
CA SER A 304 -18.45 -9.19 -18.16
C SER A 304 -19.67 -9.93 -18.65
N GLY A 305 -19.62 -11.27 -18.59
CA GLY A 305 -20.73 -12.12 -18.99
C GLY A 305 -20.35 -13.60 -18.99
N GLY A 306 -21.26 -14.43 -19.51
CA GLY A 306 -21.03 -15.86 -19.61
C GLY A 306 -22.24 -16.69 -19.22
N ASN A 307 -22.03 -17.97 -19.02
CA ASN A 307 -23.04 -18.94 -18.62
C ASN A 307 -22.55 -19.73 -17.39
N ASP A 308 -23.32 -20.71 -16.95
CA ASP A 308 -23.02 -21.50 -15.74
C ASP A 308 -21.69 -22.28 -15.82
N LYS A 309 -21.13 -22.48 -17.02
CA LYS A 309 -19.89 -23.24 -17.25
C LYS A 309 -18.71 -22.34 -17.59
N SER A 310 -18.94 -21.22 -18.26
CA SER A 310 -17.90 -20.33 -18.71
C SER A 310 -18.28 -18.90 -18.44
N THR A 311 -17.47 -18.18 -17.67
CA THR A 311 -17.66 -16.77 -17.38
C THR A 311 -16.39 -16.00 -17.66
N TYR A 312 -16.53 -14.74 -18.07
CA TYR A 312 -15.40 -13.87 -18.38
C TYR A 312 -15.64 -12.44 -17.90
N ARG A 313 -14.56 -11.76 -17.55
CA ARG A 313 -14.51 -10.33 -17.30
C ARG A 313 -13.23 -9.77 -17.89
N ALA A 314 -13.35 -8.71 -18.68
CA ALA A 314 -12.22 -7.91 -19.17
C ALA A 314 -12.42 -6.48 -18.75
N SER A 315 -11.35 -5.80 -18.35
CA SER A 315 -11.35 -4.39 -17.98
C SER A 315 -10.14 -3.67 -18.54
N LEU A 316 -10.32 -2.38 -18.82
CA LEU A 316 -9.30 -1.45 -19.26
C LEU A 316 -9.45 -0.16 -18.45
N ASN A 317 -8.36 0.23 -17.79
CA ASN A 317 -8.29 1.45 -16.98
C ASN A 317 -7.22 2.36 -17.55
N LEU A 318 -7.57 3.61 -17.78
CA LEU A 318 -6.67 4.69 -18.19
C LEU A 318 -6.67 5.74 -17.10
N MET A 319 -5.51 6.17 -16.66
CA MET A 319 -5.34 7.25 -15.68
C MET A 319 -4.23 8.18 -16.16
N GLN A 320 -4.54 9.47 -16.18
CA GLN A 320 -3.57 10.54 -16.36
C GLN A 320 -3.63 11.43 -15.12
N ASN A 321 -2.53 11.54 -14.42
CA ASN A 321 -2.42 12.34 -13.21
C ASN A 321 -1.26 13.32 -13.33
N ASN A 322 -1.57 14.62 -13.35
CA ASN A 322 -0.59 15.68 -13.32
C ASN A 322 -0.41 16.17 -11.89
N GLY A 323 0.84 16.36 -11.47
CA GLY A 323 1.16 16.90 -10.15
C GLY A 323 0.90 18.40 -10.06
N THR A 324 0.96 18.93 -8.83
CA THR A 324 0.87 20.38 -8.56
C THR A 324 2.20 21.10 -8.72
N ILE A 325 3.30 20.38 -8.89
CA ILE A 325 4.60 20.92 -9.30
C ILE A 325 4.75 20.70 -10.80
N ILE A 326 5.25 21.71 -11.51
CA ILE A 326 5.47 21.64 -12.97
C ILE A 326 6.27 20.40 -13.35
N THR A 327 6.06 19.86 -14.54
CA THR A 327 6.67 18.66 -15.13
C THR A 327 6.27 17.33 -14.51
N SER A 328 5.82 17.30 -13.26
CA SER A 328 5.43 16.08 -12.55
C SER A 328 4.16 15.44 -13.14
N LYS A 329 4.24 14.17 -13.58
CA LYS A 329 3.08 13.46 -14.12
C LYS A 329 3.22 11.95 -14.06
N LEU A 330 2.08 11.26 -13.99
CA LEU A 330 1.94 9.81 -14.10
C LEU A 330 0.81 9.48 -15.09
N ASN A 331 1.14 8.69 -16.11
CA ASN A 331 0.16 8.09 -17.01
C ASN A 331 0.19 6.57 -16.80
N ARG A 332 -0.97 6.00 -16.48
CA ARG A 332 -1.13 4.57 -16.23
C ARG A 332 -2.17 3.96 -17.16
N LEU A 333 -1.79 2.87 -17.79
CA LEU A 333 -2.69 1.99 -18.53
C LEU A 333 -2.70 0.63 -17.80
N ASN A 334 -3.88 0.18 -17.38
CA ASN A 334 -4.06 -1.11 -16.74
C ASN A 334 -5.09 -1.93 -17.51
N GLY A 335 -4.76 -3.17 -17.86
CA GLY A 335 -5.64 -4.13 -18.49
C GLY A 335 -5.71 -5.41 -17.67
N LYS A 336 -6.93 -5.95 -17.48
CA LYS A 336 -7.17 -7.21 -16.78
C LYS A 336 -8.17 -8.09 -17.52
N ILE A 337 -7.91 -9.40 -17.54
CA ILE A 337 -8.82 -10.42 -18.06
C ILE A 337 -8.91 -11.55 -17.06
N ASN A 338 -10.13 -11.89 -16.69
CA ASN A 338 -10.45 -13.04 -15.85
C ASN A 338 -11.37 -13.98 -16.63
N VAL A 339 -11.05 -15.27 -16.66
CA VAL A 339 -11.87 -16.32 -17.27
C VAL A 339 -11.99 -17.46 -16.27
N THR A 340 -13.20 -17.89 -16.02
CA THR A 340 -13.49 -19.10 -15.23
C THR A 340 -14.17 -20.11 -16.13
N GLN A 341 -13.66 -21.33 -16.18
CA GLN A 341 -14.21 -22.43 -16.96
C GLN A 341 -14.41 -23.68 -16.10
N LYS A 342 -15.62 -24.23 -16.10
CA LYS A 342 -15.92 -25.54 -15.51
C LYS A 342 -15.84 -26.64 -16.58
N ALA A 343 -15.18 -27.73 -16.22
CA ALA A 343 -14.96 -28.87 -17.09
C ALA A 343 -15.18 -30.20 -16.34
N ILE A 344 -15.16 -31.34 -17.05
CA ILE A 344 -15.24 -32.69 -16.49
C ILE A 344 -16.47 -32.83 -15.56
N ASN A 345 -17.65 -32.52 -16.09
CA ASN A 345 -18.93 -32.56 -15.34
C ASN A 345 -18.88 -31.71 -14.07
N ASP A 346 -18.35 -30.46 -14.18
CA ASP A 346 -18.20 -29.48 -13.12
C ASP A 346 -17.20 -29.87 -12.00
N ARG A 347 -16.46 -30.97 -12.16
CA ARG A 347 -15.44 -31.41 -11.20
C ARG A 347 -14.12 -30.65 -11.32
N LEU A 348 -13.82 -30.06 -12.47
CA LEU A 348 -12.63 -29.23 -12.69
C LEU A 348 -13.08 -27.78 -12.89
N ASN A 349 -12.62 -26.88 -12.02
CA ASN A 349 -12.73 -25.45 -12.20
C ASN A 349 -11.36 -24.90 -12.59
N ILE A 350 -11.30 -24.13 -13.68
CA ILE A 350 -10.11 -23.49 -14.21
C ILE A 350 -10.33 -21.97 -14.11
N ASP A 351 -9.53 -21.31 -13.30
CA ASP A 351 -9.51 -19.84 -13.20
C ASP A 351 -8.23 -19.31 -13.82
N LEU A 352 -8.36 -18.47 -14.85
CA LEU A 352 -7.27 -17.77 -15.51
C LEU A 352 -7.42 -16.28 -15.26
N SER A 353 -6.35 -15.63 -14.75
CA SER A 353 -6.30 -14.19 -14.52
C SER A 353 -5.01 -13.63 -15.11
N LEU A 354 -5.13 -12.62 -15.95
CA LEU A 354 -4.01 -11.89 -16.54
C LEU A 354 -4.23 -10.40 -16.25
N SER A 355 -3.23 -9.77 -15.64
CA SER A 355 -3.19 -8.33 -15.41
C SER A 355 -1.90 -7.76 -15.96
N SER A 356 -2.00 -6.61 -16.63
CA SER A 356 -0.84 -5.87 -17.13
C SER A 356 -1.02 -4.39 -16.86
N THR A 357 0.03 -3.74 -16.34
CA THR A 357 0.05 -2.31 -16.08
C THR A 357 1.28 -1.70 -16.72
N TYR A 358 1.07 -0.64 -17.49
CA TYR A 358 2.12 0.19 -18.05
C TYR A 358 2.04 1.59 -17.44
N ASP A 359 3.08 1.99 -16.71
CA ASP A 359 3.24 3.32 -16.15
C ASP A 359 4.30 4.07 -16.95
N LYS A 360 3.97 5.28 -17.40
CA LYS A 360 4.94 6.27 -17.88
C LYS A 360 4.86 7.48 -16.98
N PHE A 361 5.99 7.87 -16.37
CA PHE A 361 5.99 8.92 -15.38
C PHE A 361 7.25 9.78 -15.41
N LYS A 362 7.09 11.02 -14.97
CA LYS A 362 8.16 12.00 -14.80
C LYS A 362 8.20 12.41 -13.34
N PRO A 363 9.10 11.86 -12.53
CA PRO A 363 9.34 12.38 -11.19
C PRO A 363 10.06 13.72 -11.29
N ILE A 364 9.83 14.58 -10.31
CA ILE A 364 10.59 15.85 -10.22
C ILE A 364 11.99 15.61 -9.66
N ASP A 365 12.88 16.58 -9.87
CA ASP A 365 14.06 16.71 -9.02
C ASP A 365 13.67 17.41 -7.71
N TYR A 366 13.74 16.69 -6.60
CA TYR A 366 13.36 17.22 -5.28
C TYR A 366 14.28 18.34 -4.77
N ASN A 367 15.47 18.52 -5.36
CA ASN A 367 16.28 19.69 -5.09
C ASN A 367 15.57 20.98 -5.47
N ALA A 368 14.71 20.97 -6.50
CA ALA A 368 13.91 22.13 -6.85
C ALA A 368 13.00 22.60 -5.70
N LEU A 369 12.45 21.64 -4.88
CA LEU A 369 11.66 21.99 -3.70
C LEU A 369 12.53 22.63 -2.59
N ARG A 370 13.78 22.19 -2.44
CA ARG A 370 14.73 22.85 -1.54
C ARG A 370 15.05 24.25 -2.02
N TYR A 371 15.33 24.41 -3.31
CA TYR A 371 15.67 25.71 -3.90
C TYR A 371 14.52 26.71 -3.84
N MET A 372 13.26 26.28 -4.01
CA MET A 372 12.12 27.20 -3.93
C MET A 372 11.99 27.93 -2.59
N TYR A 373 12.48 27.32 -1.48
CA TYR A 373 12.50 27.99 -0.17
C TYR A 373 13.79 28.79 0.05
N ASN A 374 14.87 28.39 -0.61
CA ASN A 374 16.18 28.98 -0.34
C ASN A 374 16.51 30.19 -1.23
N VAL A 375 16.02 30.22 -2.47
CA VAL A 375 16.43 31.23 -3.46
C VAL A 375 15.90 32.62 -3.08
N ASN A 376 16.78 33.63 -3.20
CA ASN A 376 16.44 35.03 -2.95
C ASN A 376 15.26 35.49 -3.81
N PRO A 377 14.19 36.05 -3.21
CA PRO A 377 12.96 36.40 -3.91
C PRO A 377 13.12 37.62 -4.86
N THR A 378 14.30 38.31 -4.82
CA THR A 378 14.60 39.39 -5.76
C THR A 378 15.27 38.92 -7.04
N MET A 379 15.63 37.63 -7.16
CA MET A 379 16.15 37.04 -8.39
C MET A 379 15.05 36.82 -9.44
N PRO A 380 15.30 37.13 -10.72
CA PRO A 380 14.37 36.85 -11.80
C PRO A 380 14.44 35.35 -12.20
N ILE A 381 13.38 34.83 -12.84
CA ILE A 381 13.37 33.49 -13.41
C ILE A 381 14.27 33.45 -14.66
N TYR A 382 14.22 34.48 -15.48
CA TYR A 382 14.99 34.60 -16.72
C TYR A 382 15.86 35.84 -16.70
N ASP A 383 17.02 35.77 -17.35
CA ASP A 383 17.89 36.92 -17.60
C ASP A 383 17.35 37.78 -18.75
N ALA A 384 18.05 38.87 -19.09
CA ALA A 384 17.66 39.77 -20.15
C ALA A 384 17.66 39.14 -21.56
N ASP A 385 18.41 38.06 -21.76
CA ASP A 385 18.54 37.32 -23.01
C ASP A 385 17.52 36.18 -23.11
N GLY A 386 16.72 35.96 -22.05
CA GLY A 386 15.67 34.92 -21.99
C GLY A 386 16.19 33.54 -21.56
N ASN A 387 17.43 33.42 -21.09
CA ASN A 387 17.95 32.22 -20.47
C ASN A 387 17.54 32.19 -19.00
N TYR A 388 17.56 30.97 -18.38
CA TYR A 388 17.33 30.88 -16.94
C TYR A 388 18.42 31.63 -16.18
N PHE A 389 17.96 32.49 -15.26
CA PHE A 389 18.89 33.28 -14.45
C PHE A 389 19.67 32.38 -13.50
N GLU A 390 20.98 32.54 -13.45
CA GLU A 390 21.88 31.80 -12.57
C GLU A 390 22.76 32.78 -11.77
N ALA A 391 22.74 32.63 -10.44
CA ALA A 391 23.63 33.42 -9.56
C ALA A 391 25.00 32.74 -9.47
N LYS A 392 25.89 32.98 -10.44
CA LYS A 392 27.23 32.39 -10.48
C LYS A 392 28.04 32.70 -9.21
N GLY A 393 28.67 31.68 -8.66
CA GLY A 393 29.54 31.78 -7.48
C GLY A 393 28.86 31.55 -6.12
N ASN A 394 27.55 31.35 -6.10
CA ASN A 394 26.84 30.95 -4.89
C ASN A 394 26.72 29.44 -4.82
N LEU A 395 27.25 28.84 -3.77
CA LEU A 395 26.98 27.42 -3.46
C LEU A 395 25.54 27.27 -3.03
N ASP A 396 24.83 26.20 -3.44
CA ASP A 396 23.43 25.92 -3.15
C ASP A 396 22.37 26.81 -3.84
N TYR A 397 22.68 27.35 -5.00
CA TYR A 397 21.76 28.12 -5.80
C TYR A 397 21.52 27.50 -7.14
N ASN A 398 20.37 26.90 -7.32
CA ASN A 398 19.84 26.63 -8.64
C ASN A 398 18.48 27.30 -8.78
N ASN A 399 18.23 27.87 -9.95
CA ASN A 399 16.90 28.31 -10.30
C ASN A 399 15.95 27.11 -10.29
N PRO A 400 14.94 27.06 -9.41
CA PRO A 400 14.08 25.88 -9.26
C PRO A 400 13.23 25.60 -10.51
N VAL A 401 12.89 26.62 -11.29
CA VAL A 401 12.17 26.44 -12.57
C VAL A 401 13.09 25.77 -13.59
N ALA A 402 14.33 26.27 -13.71
CA ALA A 402 15.35 25.68 -14.59
C ALA A 402 15.62 24.22 -14.22
N GLN A 403 15.73 23.91 -12.93
CA GLN A 403 15.94 22.56 -12.41
C GLN A 403 14.84 21.59 -12.84
N LEU A 404 13.58 22.05 -12.90
CA LEU A 404 12.45 21.22 -13.30
C LEU A 404 12.28 21.13 -14.81
N GLU A 405 12.55 22.19 -15.56
CA GLU A 405 12.26 22.25 -17.00
C GLU A 405 13.43 21.79 -17.88
N GLN A 406 14.68 22.07 -17.48
CA GLN A 406 15.86 21.66 -18.24
C GLN A 406 16.14 20.15 -18.11
N LEU A 407 15.95 19.57 -16.91
CA LEU A 407 16.25 18.17 -16.67
C LEU A 407 15.22 17.26 -17.33
N LYS A 408 15.68 16.26 -18.06
CA LYS A 408 14.82 15.21 -18.65
C LYS A 408 14.90 13.98 -17.75
N ASN A 409 13.76 13.58 -17.20
CA ASN A 409 13.64 12.41 -16.32
C ASN A 409 12.38 11.63 -16.71
N ASP A 410 12.55 10.70 -17.66
CA ASP A 410 11.46 9.91 -18.23
C ASP A 410 11.59 8.46 -17.79
N ASN A 411 10.61 7.98 -17.01
CA ASN A 411 10.64 6.63 -16.45
C ASN A 411 9.46 5.81 -16.95
N THR A 412 9.68 4.52 -17.10
CA THR A 412 8.62 3.55 -17.41
C THR A 412 8.67 2.36 -16.47
N THR A 413 7.50 1.85 -16.12
CA THR A 413 7.37 0.58 -15.39
C THR A 413 6.31 -0.29 -16.06
N ASN A 414 6.70 -1.52 -16.40
CA ASN A 414 5.79 -2.55 -16.87
C ASN A 414 5.62 -3.60 -15.76
N ARG A 415 4.37 -3.88 -15.38
CA ARG A 415 4.01 -4.94 -14.43
C ARG A 415 3.10 -5.92 -15.12
N PHE A 416 3.41 -7.19 -14.98
CA PHE A 416 2.60 -8.28 -15.49
C PHE A 416 2.38 -9.31 -14.39
N LEU A 417 1.13 -9.72 -14.23
CA LEU A 417 0.70 -10.77 -13.31
C LEU A 417 -0.16 -11.78 -14.06
N GLY A 418 0.31 -13.01 -14.18
CA GLY A 418 -0.42 -14.12 -14.74
C GLY A 418 -0.70 -15.20 -13.68
N VAL A 419 -1.94 -15.66 -13.60
CA VAL A 419 -2.39 -16.69 -12.66
C VAL A 419 -3.18 -17.76 -13.40
N SER A 420 -2.88 -19.01 -13.12
CA SER A 420 -3.64 -20.17 -13.59
C SER A 420 -3.91 -21.07 -12.40
N LYS A 421 -5.18 -21.17 -12.01
CA LYS A 421 -5.60 -22.01 -10.89
C LYS A 421 -6.52 -23.13 -11.39
N PHE A 422 -6.24 -24.35 -10.96
CA PHE A 422 -6.95 -25.56 -11.30
C PHE A 422 -7.46 -26.19 -10.00
N ASP A 423 -8.78 -26.21 -9.80
CA ASP A 423 -9.44 -26.85 -8.66
C ASP A 423 -10.15 -28.13 -9.15
N PHE A 424 -9.59 -29.31 -8.85
CA PHE A 424 -10.16 -30.60 -9.25
C PHE A 424 -10.80 -31.32 -8.07
N GLU A 425 -12.11 -31.56 -8.12
CA GLU A 425 -12.82 -32.34 -7.11
C GLU A 425 -12.60 -33.85 -7.35
N ILE A 426 -11.75 -34.45 -6.51
CA ILE A 426 -11.41 -35.89 -6.58
C ILE A 426 -12.61 -36.71 -6.14
N VAL A 427 -13.15 -36.40 -4.96
CA VAL A 427 -14.41 -36.91 -4.42
C VAL A 427 -15.11 -35.74 -3.71
N LYS A 428 -16.39 -35.87 -3.44
CA LYS A 428 -17.19 -34.82 -2.80
C LYS A 428 -16.50 -34.29 -1.54
N GLY A 429 -16.19 -33.01 -1.55
CA GLY A 429 -15.52 -32.31 -0.47
C GLY A 429 -13.97 -32.36 -0.49
N LEU A 430 -13.34 -33.28 -1.26
CA LEU A 430 -11.89 -33.32 -1.42
C LEU A 430 -11.47 -32.77 -2.79
N LYS A 431 -10.70 -31.68 -2.78
CA LYS A 431 -10.18 -31.04 -3.96
C LYS A 431 -8.65 -31.08 -4.00
N ALA A 432 -8.10 -31.39 -5.17
CA ALA A 432 -6.70 -31.11 -5.48
C ALA A 432 -6.63 -29.75 -6.19
N VAL A 433 -5.76 -28.89 -5.73
CA VAL A 433 -5.58 -27.54 -6.25
C VAL A 433 -4.15 -27.35 -6.71
N ALA A 434 -3.99 -26.82 -7.93
CA ALA A 434 -2.73 -26.36 -8.48
C ALA A 434 -2.88 -24.86 -8.80
N ASN A 435 -2.04 -24.04 -8.19
CA ASN A 435 -1.94 -22.59 -8.46
C ASN A 435 -0.57 -22.29 -9.02
N LEU A 436 -0.54 -21.76 -10.25
CA LEU A 436 0.68 -21.38 -10.96
C LEU A 436 0.61 -19.88 -11.24
N SER A 437 1.63 -19.15 -10.79
CA SER A 437 1.69 -17.71 -11.01
C SER A 437 3.04 -17.26 -11.54
N PHE A 438 2.98 -16.23 -12.36
CA PHE A 438 4.15 -15.56 -12.90
C PHE A 438 3.99 -14.04 -12.75
N ILE A 439 5.00 -13.42 -12.14
CA ILE A 439 5.11 -11.96 -12.00
C ILE A 439 6.33 -11.52 -12.81
N ASN A 440 6.16 -10.47 -13.60
CA ASN A 440 7.25 -9.77 -14.24
C ASN A 440 7.08 -8.27 -13.99
N ASN A 441 8.05 -7.66 -13.32
CA ASN A 441 8.15 -6.23 -13.12
C ASN A 441 9.41 -5.73 -13.82
N SER A 442 9.27 -4.75 -14.70
CA SER A 442 10.38 -4.16 -15.45
C SER A 442 10.32 -2.65 -15.34
N PHE A 443 11.39 -2.07 -14.84
CA PHE A 443 11.59 -0.61 -14.75
C PHE A 443 12.68 -0.17 -15.71
N GLU A 444 12.49 0.98 -16.35
CA GLU A 444 13.48 1.70 -17.13
C GLU A 444 13.45 3.17 -16.73
N GLY A 445 14.60 3.71 -16.35
CA GLY A 445 14.81 5.11 -16.01
C GLY A 445 15.76 5.77 -17.01
N LEU A 446 15.34 6.92 -17.55
CA LEU A 446 16.08 7.70 -18.54
C LEU A 446 16.28 9.11 -18.01
N TYR A 447 17.53 9.50 -17.77
CA TYR A 447 17.86 10.80 -17.21
C TYR A 447 18.88 11.54 -18.06
N TYR A 448 18.68 12.85 -18.25
CA TYR A 448 19.63 13.72 -18.93
C TYR A 448 19.62 15.13 -18.32
N ALA A 449 20.81 15.60 -17.93
CA ALA A 449 21.10 16.98 -17.54
C ALA A 449 21.89 17.65 -18.67
N PRO A 450 21.33 18.65 -19.37
CA PRO A 450 21.97 19.33 -20.49
C PRO A 450 23.25 20.05 -20.08
N THR A 451 24.14 20.28 -21.06
CA THR A 451 25.42 20.96 -20.88
C THR A 451 25.30 22.38 -20.35
N ASN A 452 24.18 23.05 -20.68
CA ASN A 452 23.86 24.40 -20.23
C ASN A 452 23.00 24.45 -18.96
N SER A 453 22.69 23.31 -18.32
CA SER A 453 22.00 23.27 -17.03
C SER A 453 22.99 23.35 -15.88
N MET A 454 22.61 23.96 -14.75
CA MET A 454 23.49 24.00 -13.56
C MET A 454 23.88 22.61 -13.05
N THR A 455 23.01 21.63 -13.24
CA THR A 455 23.29 20.23 -12.87
C THR A 455 24.29 19.58 -13.81
N GLY A 456 24.24 19.89 -15.11
CA GLY A 456 25.08 19.26 -16.12
C GLY A 456 26.35 20.01 -16.46
N GLN A 457 26.44 21.33 -16.22
CA GLN A 457 27.57 22.17 -16.70
C GLN A 457 28.94 21.76 -16.15
N ASN A 458 29.00 21.19 -14.93
CA ASN A 458 30.26 20.75 -14.33
C ASN A 458 30.83 19.46 -14.96
N ASP A 459 29.98 18.71 -15.62
CA ASP A 459 30.28 17.44 -16.30
C ASP A 459 30.12 17.56 -17.84
N ASP A 460 29.99 18.80 -18.39
CA ASP A 460 29.67 19.05 -19.80
C ASP A 460 28.49 18.21 -20.29
N GLY A 461 27.41 18.15 -19.47
CA GLY A 461 26.24 17.30 -19.64
C GLY A 461 26.42 15.93 -18.98
N PHE A 462 25.31 15.43 -18.45
CA PHE A 462 25.25 14.10 -17.84
C PHE A 462 24.04 13.34 -18.35
N GLY A 463 24.26 12.12 -18.83
CA GLY A 463 23.19 11.22 -19.27
C GLY A 463 23.28 9.87 -18.59
N SER A 464 22.13 9.30 -18.22
CA SER A 464 22.07 7.93 -17.69
C SER A 464 20.84 7.14 -18.14
N GLN A 465 21.03 5.83 -18.23
CA GLN A 465 19.98 4.85 -18.43
C GLN A 465 20.11 3.78 -17.36
N THR A 466 19.03 3.49 -16.67
CA THR A 466 18.98 2.44 -15.65
C THR A 466 17.83 1.48 -15.94
N GLY A 467 18.04 0.21 -15.63
CA GLY A 467 17.00 -0.80 -15.79
C GLY A 467 17.02 -1.81 -14.65
N ASN A 468 15.82 -2.26 -14.29
CA ASN A 468 15.63 -3.31 -13.30
C ASN A 468 14.51 -4.24 -13.75
N LYS A 469 14.72 -5.54 -13.70
CA LYS A 469 13.76 -6.56 -14.12
C LYS A 469 13.68 -7.66 -13.08
N VAL A 470 12.51 -7.76 -12.45
CA VAL A 470 12.19 -8.82 -11.47
C VAL A 470 11.26 -9.83 -12.12
N ASN A 471 11.65 -11.11 -12.11
CA ASN A 471 10.84 -12.24 -12.54
C ASN A 471 10.61 -13.16 -11.34
N GLU A 472 9.34 -13.41 -11.03
CA GLU A 472 8.95 -14.29 -9.94
C GLU A 472 8.02 -15.38 -10.44
N LYS A 473 8.24 -16.61 -9.95
CA LYS A 473 7.44 -17.79 -10.27
C LYS A 473 7.00 -18.42 -8.96
N LEU A 474 5.70 -18.67 -8.86
CA LEU A 474 5.11 -19.37 -7.73
C LEU A 474 4.35 -20.59 -8.24
N MET A 475 4.60 -21.74 -7.63
CA MET A 475 3.84 -22.96 -7.81
C MET A 475 3.36 -23.45 -6.45
N GLU A 476 2.07 -23.66 -6.32
CA GLU A 476 1.45 -24.19 -5.11
C GLU A 476 0.58 -25.40 -5.48
N LEU A 477 0.83 -26.49 -4.79
CA LEU A 477 0.07 -27.75 -4.95
C LEU A 477 -0.47 -28.15 -3.59
N TYR A 478 -1.80 -28.28 -3.46
CA TYR A 478 -2.39 -28.62 -2.17
C TYR A 478 -3.69 -29.40 -2.31
N LEU A 479 -4.00 -30.14 -1.26
CA LEU A 479 -5.28 -30.78 -1.06
C LEU A 479 -6.13 -29.93 -0.09
N ASN A 480 -7.40 -29.79 -0.39
CA ASN A 480 -8.39 -29.16 0.48
C ASN A 480 -9.56 -30.09 0.68
N TYR A 481 -9.81 -30.51 1.93
CA TYR A 481 -10.93 -31.31 2.34
C TYR A 481 -11.90 -30.54 3.20
N ASP A 482 -13.11 -30.35 2.73
CA ASP A 482 -14.19 -29.65 3.42
C ASP A 482 -15.37 -30.62 3.56
N ALA A 483 -15.69 -30.98 4.79
CA ALA A 483 -16.71 -31.96 5.08
C ALA A 483 -17.55 -31.62 6.33
N LYS A 484 -18.82 -31.93 6.27
CA LYS A 484 -19.68 -32.10 7.45
C LYS A 484 -19.63 -33.56 7.84
N ILE A 485 -18.94 -33.89 8.94
CA ILE A 485 -18.77 -35.24 9.45
C ILE A 485 -20.08 -35.72 10.07
N ALA A 486 -20.83 -34.80 10.68
CA ALA A 486 -22.19 -35.01 11.20
C ALA A 486 -22.95 -33.68 11.08
N ALA A 487 -24.24 -33.68 11.40
CA ALA A 487 -25.11 -32.50 11.28
C ALA A 487 -24.51 -31.24 11.92
N ASP A 488 -23.84 -31.42 13.05
CA ASP A 488 -23.32 -30.37 13.90
C ASP A 488 -21.77 -30.18 13.81
N HIS A 489 -21.07 -31.00 13.04
CA HIS A 489 -19.60 -31.08 13.01
C HIS A 489 -19.10 -30.80 11.61
N SER A 490 -18.37 -29.70 11.42
CA SER A 490 -17.67 -29.41 10.17
C SER A 490 -16.17 -29.35 10.38
N ILE A 491 -15.45 -29.86 9.39
CA ILE A 491 -13.99 -29.88 9.36
C ILE A 491 -13.50 -29.33 8.02
N ASN A 492 -12.45 -28.53 8.07
CA ASN A 492 -11.68 -28.13 6.88
C ASN A 492 -10.21 -28.47 7.10
N LEU A 493 -9.62 -29.26 6.21
CA LEU A 493 -8.21 -29.67 6.22
C LEU A 493 -7.55 -29.19 4.93
N VAL A 494 -6.41 -28.54 5.07
CA VAL A 494 -5.56 -28.13 3.95
C VAL A 494 -4.16 -28.66 4.20
N GLY A 495 -3.53 -29.22 3.18
CA GLY A 495 -2.12 -29.62 3.23
C GLY A 495 -1.47 -29.50 1.88
N GLY A 496 -0.27 -28.93 1.83
CA GLY A 496 0.33 -28.60 0.55
C GLY A 496 1.82 -28.25 0.57
N TYR A 497 2.29 -27.98 -0.64
CA TYR A 497 3.63 -27.62 -1.00
C TYR A 497 3.62 -26.33 -1.82
N SER A 498 4.59 -25.44 -1.58
CA SER A 498 4.81 -24.21 -2.34
C SER A 498 6.28 -24.09 -2.73
N TYR A 499 6.52 -23.67 -3.97
CA TYR A 499 7.83 -23.33 -4.51
C TYR A 499 7.79 -21.95 -5.10
N PHE A 500 8.69 -21.09 -4.62
CA PHE A 500 8.86 -19.72 -5.09
C PHE A 500 10.29 -19.50 -5.59
N ASP A 501 10.43 -18.84 -6.74
CA ASP A 501 11.71 -18.49 -7.39
C ASP A 501 11.64 -17.03 -7.83
N SER A 502 12.57 -16.21 -7.34
CA SER A 502 12.70 -14.79 -7.66
C SER A 502 14.06 -14.49 -8.26
N GLN A 503 14.08 -13.85 -9.40
CA GLN A 503 15.27 -13.38 -10.11
C GLN A 503 15.17 -11.89 -10.34
N ASN A 504 16.23 -11.16 -10.01
CA ASN A 504 16.38 -9.74 -10.26
C ASN A 504 17.61 -9.47 -11.12
N GLU A 505 17.41 -8.79 -12.24
CA GLU A 505 18.46 -8.34 -13.16
C GLU A 505 18.41 -6.82 -13.24
N PHE A 506 19.57 -6.17 -13.06
CA PHE A 506 19.66 -4.72 -13.10
C PHE A 506 20.90 -4.27 -13.85
N TYR A 507 20.82 -3.06 -14.41
CA TYR A 507 21.94 -2.38 -15.05
C TYR A 507 21.84 -0.87 -14.90
N GLY A 508 22.98 -0.21 -14.98
CA GLY A 508 23.09 1.23 -15.10
C GLY A 508 24.21 1.61 -16.05
N LEU A 509 23.93 2.61 -16.89
CA LEU A 509 24.86 3.19 -17.85
C LEU A 509 24.82 4.69 -17.67
N SER A 510 25.97 5.34 -17.55
CA SER A 510 26.06 6.82 -17.54
C SER A 510 27.22 7.31 -18.37
N ARG A 511 27.13 8.56 -18.80
CA ARG A 511 28.14 9.26 -19.57
C ARG A 511 28.12 10.75 -19.26
N ARG A 512 29.25 11.38 -19.48
CA ARG A 512 29.51 12.81 -19.37
C ARG A 512 30.21 13.33 -20.60
N GLY A 513 30.43 14.66 -20.71
CA GLY A 513 31.18 15.27 -21.79
C GLY A 513 30.49 15.23 -23.14
N PHE A 514 29.25 15.75 -23.20
CA PHE A 514 28.47 15.80 -24.43
C PHE A 514 28.76 17.07 -25.23
N ASN A 515 29.11 16.92 -26.49
CA ASN A 515 29.30 18.08 -27.41
C ASN A 515 27.97 18.68 -27.89
N SER A 516 26.83 17.99 -27.64
CA SER A 516 25.49 18.40 -28.06
C SER A 516 24.42 17.75 -27.21
N ASP A 517 23.42 18.54 -26.80
CA ASP A 517 22.25 18.08 -26.05
C ASP A 517 21.13 17.49 -26.92
N THR A 518 21.30 17.46 -28.22
CA THR A 518 20.24 17.11 -29.21
C THR A 518 19.66 15.72 -28.96
N PHE A 519 20.48 14.72 -28.70
CA PHE A 519 20.07 13.34 -28.50
C PHE A 519 19.74 13.00 -27.06
N GLY A 520 20.25 13.80 -26.09
CA GLY A 520 20.04 13.57 -24.67
C GLY A 520 20.42 12.14 -24.26
N TYR A 521 19.59 11.50 -23.47
CA TYR A 521 19.82 10.13 -23.00
C TYR A 521 19.71 9.05 -24.10
N TYR A 522 19.23 9.36 -25.33
CA TYR A 522 19.12 8.35 -26.40
C TYR A 522 20.46 8.00 -27.06
N ASN A 523 21.50 8.81 -26.88
CA ASN A 523 22.83 8.52 -27.41
C ASN A 523 23.93 8.76 -26.37
N LEU A 524 23.98 7.90 -25.36
CA LEU A 524 25.05 7.95 -24.33
C LEU A 524 26.44 7.74 -24.93
N GLY A 525 26.54 7.05 -26.10
CA GLY A 525 27.80 6.83 -26.78
C GLY A 525 28.47 8.09 -27.30
N SER A 526 27.76 9.24 -27.37
CA SER A 526 28.35 10.54 -27.75
C SER A 526 29.06 11.25 -26.60
N GLY A 527 28.85 10.83 -25.36
CA GLY A 527 29.58 11.35 -24.19
C GLY A 527 31.03 10.86 -24.18
N GLN A 528 31.98 11.79 -24.05
CA GLN A 528 33.41 11.50 -24.14
C GLN A 528 33.98 10.96 -22.84
N ASP A 529 33.44 11.40 -21.70
CA ASP A 529 33.95 11.05 -20.38
C ASP A 529 33.14 9.96 -19.70
N TYR A 530 33.85 9.00 -19.11
CA TYR A 530 33.25 7.99 -18.27
C TYR A 530 34.13 7.62 -17.09
N ARG A 531 33.48 7.18 -16.01
CA ARG A 531 34.15 6.63 -14.82
C ARG A 531 33.90 5.13 -14.77
N VAL A 532 34.74 4.39 -14.10
CA VAL A 532 34.56 2.92 -13.94
C VAL A 532 33.22 2.58 -13.33
N SER A 533 32.71 3.44 -12.43
CA SER A 533 31.40 3.29 -11.79
C SER A 533 30.20 3.59 -12.69
N ASP A 534 30.41 4.14 -13.90
CA ASP A 534 29.34 4.56 -14.79
C ASP A 534 28.66 3.39 -15.52
N ILE A 535 29.26 2.21 -15.47
CA ILE A 535 28.70 0.99 -16.04
C ILE A 535 28.64 -0.07 -14.94
N TYR A 536 27.46 -0.47 -14.59
CA TYR A 536 27.25 -1.57 -13.67
C TYR A 536 26.07 -2.43 -14.09
N ASN A 537 26.16 -3.70 -13.79
CA ASN A 537 25.06 -4.64 -13.97
C ASN A 537 25.19 -5.78 -12.97
N GLY A 538 24.08 -6.43 -12.70
CA GLY A 538 24.10 -7.55 -11.79
C GLY A 538 22.86 -8.43 -11.92
N LYS A 539 22.95 -9.61 -11.33
CA LYS A 539 21.87 -10.57 -11.23
C LYS A 539 21.86 -11.18 -9.86
N THR A 540 20.70 -11.22 -9.24
CA THR A 540 20.49 -11.93 -7.98
C THR A 540 19.30 -12.87 -8.10
N ASP A 541 19.37 -14.01 -7.42
CA ASP A 541 18.27 -14.95 -7.30
C ASP A 541 18.15 -15.52 -5.90
N TRP A 542 16.93 -15.90 -5.53
CA TRP A 542 16.65 -16.60 -4.30
C TRP A 542 15.40 -17.46 -4.44
N LYS A 543 15.34 -18.51 -3.60
CA LYS A 543 14.27 -19.51 -3.65
C LYS A 543 13.72 -19.77 -2.26
N LEU A 544 12.40 -20.07 -2.22
CA LEU A 544 11.70 -20.46 -1.02
C LEU A 544 10.90 -21.74 -1.29
N ILE A 545 11.09 -22.74 -0.47
CA ILE A 545 10.32 -23.98 -0.48
C ILE A 545 9.53 -24.05 0.82
N SER A 546 8.27 -24.45 0.73
CA SER A 546 7.41 -24.50 1.91
C SER A 546 6.53 -25.75 1.93
N PHE A 547 6.37 -26.34 3.11
CA PHE A 547 5.39 -27.36 3.43
C PHE A 547 4.43 -26.80 4.47
N PHE A 548 3.14 -26.93 4.24
CA PHE A 548 2.14 -26.36 5.13
C PHE A 548 0.93 -27.27 5.33
N GLY A 549 0.31 -27.15 6.51
CA GLY A 549 -0.93 -27.80 6.83
C GLY A 549 -1.79 -26.95 7.76
N ARG A 550 -3.09 -26.97 7.56
CA ARG A 550 -4.08 -26.32 8.43
C ARG A 550 -5.25 -27.26 8.68
N ALA A 551 -5.68 -27.35 9.93
CA ALA A 551 -6.89 -28.03 10.35
C ALA A 551 -7.80 -27.04 11.05
N SER A 552 -9.07 -26.99 10.65
CA SER A 552 -10.09 -26.16 11.29
C SER A 552 -11.31 -27.04 11.59
N TYR A 553 -11.86 -26.89 12.80
CA TYR A 553 -13.01 -27.62 13.27
C TYR A 553 -14.05 -26.65 13.83
N ASN A 554 -15.32 -26.87 13.48
CA ASN A 554 -16.43 -26.08 13.95
C ASN A 554 -17.54 -27.01 14.46
N TYR A 555 -17.93 -26.81 15.73
CA TYR A 555 -19.03 -27.51 16.36
C TYR A 555 -20.22 -26.56 16.55
N LYS A 556 -21.31 -26.82 15.82
CA LYS A 556 -22.60 -26.09 15.87
C LYS A 556 -22.53 -24.59 15.60
N GLY A 557 -21.41 -24.07 15.01
CA GLY A 557 -21.19 -22.64 14.94
C GLY A 557 -20.90 -21.97 16.29
N LYS A 558 -20.74 -22.77 17.36
CA LYS A 558 -20.50 -22.30 18.74
C LYS A 558 -19.04 -22.32 19.11
N TYR A 559 -18.37 -23.46 18.91
CA TYR A 559 -16.97 -23.69 19.27
C TYR A 559 -16.16 -23.95 18.01
N MET A 560 -15.13 -23.16 17.83
CA MET A 560 -14.25 -23.25 16.69
C MET A 560 -12.80 -23.37 17.16
N VAL A 561 -12.05 -24.24 16.53
CA VAL A 561 -10.62 -24.47 16.79
C VAL A 561 -9.91 -24.55 15.44
N SER A 562 -8.77 -23.89 15.35
CA SER A 562 -7.88 -24.00 14.18
C SER A 562 -6.44 -24.17 14.61
N GLY A 563 -5.69 -24.93 13.84
CA GLY A 563 -4.24 -25.12 13.97
C GLY A 563 -3.56 -25.09 12.63
N THR A 564 -2.44 -24.42 12.52
CA THR A 564 -1.61 -24.32 11.31
C THR A 564 -0.17 -24.66 11.64
N LEU A 565 0.47 -25.42 10.77
CA LEU A 565 1.89 -25.68 10.81
C LEU A 565 2.48 -25.41 9.43
N ARG A 566 3.54 -24.61 9.39
CA ARG A 566 4.27 -24.32 8.16
C ARG A 566 5.78 -24.38 8.39
N ASN A 567 6.49 -25.00 7.45
CA ASN A 567 7.94 -25.11 7.46
C ASN A 567 8.50 -24.52 6.17
N ASP A 568 9.28 -23.43 6.27
CA ASP A 568 9.83 -22.68 5.16
C ASP A 568 11.34 -22.81 5.09
N GLY A 569 11.88 -23.13 3.90
CA GLY A 569 13.31 -23.20 3.62
C GLY A 569 13.72 -22.17 2.58
N SER A 570 14.59 -21.22 2.94
CA SER A 570 15.04 -20.12 2.07
C SER A 570 16.54 -20.17 1.81
N THR A 571 16.91 -19.81 0.57
CA THR A 571 18.32 -19.69 0.17
C THR A 571 19.03 -18.45 0.68
N LYS A 572 18.30 -17.47 1.23
CA LYS A 572 18.86 -16.24 1.79
C LYS A 572 19.64 -16.47 3.09
N PHE A 573 19.32 -17.53 3.83
CA PHE A 573 19.87 -17.79 5.14
C PHE A 573 21.17 -18.58 5.11
N GLY A 574 21.89 -18.50 6.22
CA GLY A 574 23.12 -19.25 6.45
C GLY A 574 22.92 -20.77 6.39
N ALA A 575 23.98 -21.49 6.14
CA ALA A 575 23.94 -22.94 5.95
C ALA A 575 23.27 -23.68 7.13
N ASN A 576 23.42 -23.14 8.35
CA ASN A 576 22.94 -23.75 9.58
C ASN A 576 21.45 -23.50 9.86
N ASN A 577 20.83 -22.47 9.26
CA ASN A 577 19.50 -21.98 9.63
C ASN A 577 18.56 -21.72 8.44
N LYS A 578 18.67 -22.50 7.35
CA LYS A 578 17.83 -22.33 6.15
C LYS A 578 16.34 -22.56 6.39
N TRP A 579 16.00 -23.43 7.34
CA TRP A 579 14.64 -23.84 7.62
C TRP A 579 14.06 -23.14 8.87
N GLY A 580 12.81 -22.67 8.79
CA GLY A 580 12.05 -22.10 9.88
C GLY A 580 10.70 -22.76 10.04
N LEU A 581 10.33 -23.13 11.26
CA LEU A 581 9.05 -23.74 11.62
C LEU A 581 8.13 -22.73 12.26
N PHE A 582 6.92 -22.57 11.74
CA PHE A 582 5.94 -21.57 12.15
C PHE A 582 4.61 -22.24 12.54
N PRO A 583 4.45 -22.67 13.81
CA PRO A 583 3.20 -23.18 14.34
C PRO A 583 2.26 -22.04 14.76
N SER A 584 0.94 -22.27 14.63
CA SER A 584 -0.07 -21.40 15.21
C SER A 584 -1.34 -22.16 15.58
N GLY A 585 -2.10 -21.62 16.53
CA GLY A 585 -3.38 -22.13 16.93
C GLY A 585 -4.33 -21.03 17.38
N ALA A 586 -5.63 -21.24 17.20
CA ALA A 586 -6.66 -20.33 17.68
C ALA A 586 -7.95 -21.06 18.06
N ILE A 587 -8.67 -20.45 19.01
CA ILE A 587 -9.97 -20.88 19.47
C ILE A 587 -10.95 -19.72 19.38
N ALA A 588 -12.22 -20.02 19.11
CA ALA A 588 -13.28 -19.05 19.19
C ALA A 588 -14.54 -19.67 19.79
N TRP A 589 -15.24 -18.88 20.56
CA TRP A 589 -16.50 -19.25 21.22
C TRP A 589 -17.57 -18.22 20.89
N ASN A 590 -18.59 -18.65 20.15
CA ASN A 590 -19.77 -17.84 19.86
C ASN A 590 -20.76 -17.92 21.04
N MET A 591 -20.60 -17.05 21.99
CA MET A 591 -21.37 -17.02 23.24
C MET A 591 -22.86 -16.72 23.02
N ALA A 592 -23.19 -15.94 21.97
CA ALA A 592 -24.58 -15.60 21.66
C ALA A 592 -25.43 -16.80 21.26
N GLU A 593 -24.81 -17.89 20.80
CA GLU A 593 -25.50 -19.14 20.46
C GLU A 593 -25.77 -20.03 21.72
N GLU A 594 -25.30 -19.64 22.90
CA GLU A 594 -25.52 -20.36 24.13
C GLU A 594 -26.92 -20.11 24.72
N ALA A 595 -27.46 -21.11 25.42
CA ALA A 595 -28.79 -21.04 25.96
C ALA A 595 -29.00 -19.83 26.89
N PHE A 596 -27.96 -19.40 27.61
CA PHE A 596 -28.05 -18.30 28.55
C PHE A 596 -28.03 -16.90 27.92
N LEU A 597 -27.63 -16.77 26.64
CA LEU A 597 -27.62 -15.50 25.87
C LEU A 597 -28.60 -15.51 24.72
N LYS A 598 -29.13 -16.66 24.30
CA LYS A 598 -29.93 -16.81 23.08
C LYS A 598 -31.20 -15.95 23.07
N ASP A 599 -31.76 -15.68 24.26
CA ASP A 599 -32.98 -14.90 24.42
C ASP A 599 -32.72 -13.41 24.65
N VAL A 600 -31.46 -12.96 24.62
CA VAL A 600 -31.06 -11.56 24.77
C VAL A 600 -31.20 -10.80 23.44
N ASN A 601 -32.36 -10.22 23.22
CA ASN A 601 -32.78 -9.62 21.93
C ASN A 601 -31.86 -8.47 21.43
N TRP A 602 -31.17 -7.79 22.33
CA TRP A 602 -30.26 -6.70 21.94
C TRP A 602 -28.83 -7.17 21.57
N LEU A 603 -28.46 -8.41 21.93
CA LEU A 603 -27.18 -9.01 21.69
C LEU A 603 -27.31 -10.09 20.59
N ASN A 604 -27.08 -9.71 19.35
CA ASN A 604 -27.28 -10.60 18.20
C ASN A 604 -26.09 -11.48 17.89
N GLN A 605 -24.90 -11.05 18.28
CA GLN A 605 -23.66 -11.79 18.17
C GLN A 605 -22.70 -11.38 19.30
N LEU A 606 -22.06 -12.36 19.89
CA LEU A 606 -20.91 -12.17 20.77
C LEU A 606 -19.99 -13.37 20.59
N LYS A 607 -18.89 -13.17 19.89
CA LYS A 607 -17.87 -14.19 19.66
C LYS A 607 -16.56 -13.73 20.28
N VAL A 608 -16.05 -14.47 21.26
CA VAL A 608 -14.74 -14.28 21.87
C VAL A 608 -13.74 -15.20 21.20
N ARG A 609 -12.55 -14.72 20.94
CA ARG A 609 -11.48 -15.46 20.27
C ARG A 609 -10.12 -15.21 20.92
N ALA A 610 -9.27 -16.23 20.87
CA ALA A 610 -7.87 -16.14 21.29
C ALA A 610 -7.02 -16.95 20.32
N GLY A 611 -5.87 -16.38 19.93
CA GLY A 611 -4.94 -17.00 19.01
C GLY A 611 -3.49 -16.73 19.42
N TYR A 612 -2.63 -17.70 19.19
CA TYR A 612 -1.19 -17.57 19.36
C TYR A 612 -0.47 -18.22 18.18
N GLY A 613 0.62 -17.62 17.73
CA GLY A 613 1.40 -18.19 16.64
C GLY A 613 2.74 -17.52 16.43
N LEU A 614 3.58 -18.23 15.68
CA LEU A 614 4.87 -17.76 15.23
C LEU A 614 4.82 -17.47 13.74
N SER A 615 5.50 -16.40 13.32
CA SER A 615 5.74 -16.07 11.91
C SER A 615 7.18 -15.61 11.72
N GLY A 616 7.73 -15.83 10.54
CA GLY A 616 9.11 -15.44 10.21
C GLY A 616 9.15 -14.15 9.37
N ASN A 617 10.35 -13.57 9.28
CA ASN A 617 10.64 -12.49 8.35
C ASN A 617 12.03 -12.69 7.75
N GLN A 618 12.14 -12.54 6.42
CA GLN A 618 13.39 -12.64 5.65
C GLN A 618 13.67 -11.40 4.80
N GLU A 619 12.78 -10.42 4.81
CA GLU A 619 12.83 -9.29 3.86
C GLU A 619 14.02 -8.34 4.11
N GLY A 620 14.62 -8.39 5.32
CA GLY A 620 15.85 -7.66 5.65
C GLY A 620 17.15 -8.28 5.16
N ILE A 621 17.08 -9.45 4.50
CA ILE A 621 18.25 -10.18 4.03
C ILE A 621 18.29 -10.12 2.50
N ALA A 622 19.32 -9.49 1.95
CA ALA A 622 19.59 -9.56 0.53
C ALA A 622 20.08 -10.97 0.14
N PRO A 623 19.83 -11.43 -1.10
CA PRO A 623 20.42 -12.66 -1.59
C PRO A 623 21.94 -12.68 -1.39
N TYR A 624 22.48 -13.83 -0.99
CA TYR A 624 23.91 -14.08 -0.80
C TYR A 624 24.57 -13.39 0.39
N THR A 625 23.88 -12.57 1.20
CA THR A 625 24.46 -11.89 2.38
C THR A 625 25.08 -12.87 3.39
N SER A 626 24.56 -14.10 3.50
CA SER A 626 25.11 -15.13 4.40
C SER A 626 26.39 -15.79 3.89
N LEU A 627 26.76 -15.57 2.60
CA LEU A 627 27.87 -16.25 1.94
C LEU A 627 29.17 -15.46 1.98
N ALA A 628 30.30 -16.15 1.84
CA ALA A 628 31.55 -15.54 1.54
C ALA A 628 31.56 -15.17 0.04
N LEU A 629 31.54 -13.88 -0.25
CA LEU A 629 31.59 -13.35 -1.62
C LEU A 629 32.95 -12.77 -1.92
N SER A 630 33.41 -12.96 -3.14
CA SER A 630 34.59 -12.30 -3.70
C SER A 630 34.20 -11.50 -4.93
N GLY A 631 34.81 -10.35 -5.10
CA GLY A 631 34.53 -9.43 -6.20
C GLY A 631 35.65 -8.42 -6.40
N PRO A 632 35.48 -7.51 -7.35
CA PRO A 632 36.41 -6.41 -7.51
C PRO A 632 36.38 -5.50 -6.27
N LEU A 633 37.54 -5.15 -5.76
CA LEU A 633 37.68 -4.18 -4.67
C LEU A 633 37.65 -2.80 -5.30
N ASN A 634 36.57 -2.07 -5.10
CA ASN A 634 36.35 -0.75 -5.72
C ASN A 634 37.41 0.26 -5.29
N GLY A 635 38.21 0.75 -6.29
CA GLY A 635 39.28 1.71 -6.05
C GLY A 635 40.63 1.08 -5.69
N GLU A 636 40.68 -0.24 -5.46
CA GLU A 636 41.91 -0.96 -5.20
C GLU A 636 42.48 -1.49 -6.51
N LEU A 637 43.72 -1.04 -6.85
CA LEU A 637 44.40 -1.43 -8.05
C LEU A 637 45.70 -2.17 -7.69
N TYR A 638 46.03 -3.19 -8.45
CA TYR A 638 47.38 -3.76 -8.43
C TYR A 638 48.03 -3.61 -9.81
N TYR A 639 49.33 -3.37 -9.82
CA TYR A 639 50.09 -3.32 -11.05
C TYR A 639 50.45 -4.72 -11.51
N ASP A 640 49.98 -5.10 -12.69
CA ASP A 640 50.34 -6.34 -13.36
C ASP A 640 51.53 -6.13 -14.28
N SER A 641 52.69 -6.55 -13.85
CA SER A 641 53.92 -6.42 -14.60
C SER A 641 53.95 -7.21 -15.92
N ALA A 642 53.14 -8.22 -16.06
CA ALA A 642 53.07 -9.05 -17.27
C ALA A 642 52.33 -8.34 -18.41
N SER A 643 51.30 -7.51 -18.08
CA SER A 643 50.56 -6.69 -19.05
C SER A 643 50.89 -5.22 -19.02
N ASP A 644 51.86 -4.82 -18.20
CA ASP A 644 52.31 -3.44 -18.00
C ASP A 644 51.11 -2.49 -17.73
N SER A 645 50.21 -2.91 -16.87
CA SER A 645 48.95 -2.16 -16.62
C SER A 645 48.44 -2.33 -15.20
N TRP A 646 47.72 -1.32 -14.75
CA TRP A 646 46.99 -1.36 -13.50
C TRP A 646 45.66 -2.12 -13.68
N LYS A 647 45.41 -3.10 -12.82
CA LYS A 647 44.17 -3.94 -12.81
C LYS A 647 43.45 -3.81 -11.50
N ASN A 648 42.13 -3.94 -11.55
CA ASN A 648 41.33 -3.99 -10.33
C ASN A 648 41.69 -5.19 -9.46
N ALA A 649 41.94 -4.95 -8.18
CA ALA A 649 42.16 -6.00 -7.23
C ALA A 649 40.88 -6.79 -7.01
N TYR A 650 41.03 -8.10 -6.79
CA TYR A 650 39.93 -9.01 -6.49
C TYR A 650 40.13 -9.62 -5.10
N GLY A 651 39.08 -9.61 -4.29
CA GLY A 651 39.14 -10.15 -2.93
C GLY A 651 37.77 -10.34 -2.32
N PRO A 652 37.72 -10.78 -1.05
CA PRO A 652 36.45 -10.80 -0.32
C PRO A 652 35.80 -9.41 -0.31
N ILE A 653 34.46 -9.33 -0.42
CA ILE A 653 33.72 -8.05 -0.43
C ILE A 653 32.76 -7.90 0.75
N GLN A 654 32.64 -8.92 1.59
CA GLN A 654 31.82 -8.90 2.82
C GLN A 654 32.28 -9.94 3.82
N ASN A 655 31.90 -9.76 5.09
CA ASN A 655 31.96 -10.80 6.09
C ASN A 655 30.82 -11.80 5.89
N ASN A 656 31.09 -13.09 5.90
CA ASN A 656 30.07 -14.13 5.85
C ASN A 656 29.45 -14.40 7.23
N ASN A 657 28.18 -14.80 7.24
CA ASN A 657 27.50 -15.24 8.46
C ASN A 657 26.71 -16.55 8.21
N PRO A 658 27.32 -17.72 8.46
CA PRO A 658 26.66 -19.02 8.27
C PRO A 658 25.51 -19.26 9.28
N ASP A 659 25.48 -18.51 10.38
CA ASP A 659 24.49 -18.63 11.45
C ASP A 659 23.33 -17.62 11.30
N LEU A 660 23.33 -16.87 10.22
CA LEU A 660 22.25 -15.95 9.88
C LEU A 660 20.92 -16.70 9.80
N LYS A 661 19.92 -16.27 10.60
CA LYS A 661 18.63 -16.94 10.77
C LYS A 661 17.43 -15.98 10.64
N TRP A 662 16.26 -16.55 10.67
CA TRP A 662 14.99 -15.87 10.59
C TRP A 662 14.79 -14.90 11.76
N GLU A 663 14.29 -13.67 11.49
CA GLU A 663 13.59 -12.91 12.53
C GLU A 663 12.28 -13.64 12.82
N THR A 664 11.98 -13.88 14.08
CA THR A 664 10.81 -14.64 14.50
C THR A 664 9.88 -13.76 15.34
N THR A 665 8.64 -13.61 14.89
CA THR A 665 7.60 -12.86 15.61
C THR A 665 6.61 -13.83 16.25
N ALA A 666 6.54 -13.81 17.58
CA ALA A 666 5.51 -14.46 18.37
C ALA A 666 4.38 -13.45 18.64
N GLN A 667 3.13 -13.84 18.38
CA GLN A 667 2.00 -12.96 18.61
C GLN A 667 0.87 -13.68 19.35
N LEU A 668 0.42 -13.07 20.45
CA LEU A 668 -0.83 -13.34 21.12
C LEU A 668 -1.88 -12.34 20.65
N ASP A 669 -3.08 -12.81 20.34
CA ASP A 669 -4.23 -11.98 20.00
C ASP A 669 -5.46 -12.45 20.77
N ILE A 670 -6.16 -11.52 21.44
CA ILE A 670 -7.41 -11.79 22.15
C ILE A 670 -8.43 -10.76 21.69
N GLY A 671 -9.57 -11.23 21.17
CA GLY A 671 -10.57 -10.33 20.62
C GLY A 671 -12.00 -10.76 20.87
N ALA A 672 -12.90 -9.81 20.69
CA ALA A 672 -14.33 -10.02 20.73
C ALA A 672 -15.02 -9.35 19.54
N ASP A 673 -15.82 -10.14 18.80
CA ASP A 673 -16.70 -9.64 17.75
C ASP A 673 -18.13 -9.60 18.29
N PHE A 674 -18.82 -8.47 18.14
CA PHE A 674 -20.17 -8.30 18.64
C PHE A 674 -21.10 -7.63 17.65
N THR A 675 -22.37 -7.95 17.76
CA THR A 675 -23.46 -7.25 17.03
C THR A 675 -24.54 -6.91 18.02
N LEU A 676 -24.88 -5.61 18.11
CA LEU A 676 -25.88 -5.09 19.05
C LEU A 676 -27.06 -4.49 18.27
N PHE A 677 -28.29 -4.77 18.75
CA PHE A 677 -29.55 -4.21 18.22
C PHE A 677 -29.75 -4.45 16.71
N ASN A 678 -29.07 -5.44 16.12
CA ASN A 678 -29.00 -5.67 14.67
C ASN A 678 -28.51 -4.45 13.85
N ARG A 679 -27.83 -3.48 14.50
CA ARG A 679 -27.44 -2.20 13.88
C ARG A 679 -25.99 -1.82 14.10
N ILE A 680 -25.39 -2.25 15.19
CA ILE A 680 -24.02 -1.89 15.55
C ILE A 680 -23.20 -3.19 15.55
N THR A 681 -22.26 -3.29 14.63
CA THR A 681 -21.25 -4.35 14.63
C THR A 681 -19.93 -3.80 15.08
N GLY A 682 -19.22 -4.51 15.93
CA GLY A 682 -17.93 -4.06 16.43
C GLY A 682 -16.97 -5.21 16.62
N THR A 683 -15.69 -4.85 16.67
CA THR A 683 -14.58 -5.73 17.01
C THR A 683 -13.65 -4.98 17.95
N ILE A 684 -13.28 -5.59 19.05
CA ILE A 684 -12.23 -5.12 19.96
C ILE A 684 -11.14 -6.18 20.02
N ASP A 685 -9.87 -5.77 19.84
CA ASP A 685 -8.71 -6.65 19.86
C ASP A 685 -7.65 -6.11 20.80
N TYR A 686 -7.04 -6.99 21.58
CA TYR A 686 -5.78 -6.81 22.27
C TYR A 686 -4.72 -7.72 21.65
N TYR A 687 -3.54 -7.18 21.39
CA TYR A 687 -2.42 -7.96 20.87
C TYR A 687 -1.12 -7.68 21.61
N ASP A 688 -0.26 -8.71 21.67
CA ASP A 688 1.12 -8.65 22.12
C ASP A 688 1.99 -9.37 21.08
N LYS A 689 2.84 -8.60 20.37
CA LYS A 689 3.80 -9.08 19.38
C LYS A 689 5.21 -8.93 19.94
N GLN A 690 5.97 -10.02 19.93
CA GLN A 690 7.38 -10.05 20.34
C GLN A 690 8.20 -10.53 19.15
N THR A 691 9.02 -9.67 18.57
CA THR A 691 9.97 -10.07 17.53
C THR A 691 11.32 -10.29 18.16
N ASN A 692 11.85 -11.49 17.97
CA ASN A 692 13.15 -11.92 18.45
C ASN A 692 14.12 -12.08 17.29
N ASP A 693 15.40 -12.05 17.59
CA ASP A 693 16.47 -12.26 16.61
C ASP A 693 16.44 -11.20 15.49
N LEU A 694 16.19 -9.92 15.87
CA LEU A 694 16.20 -8.80 14.92
C LEU A 694 17.51 -8.74 14.14
N LEU A 695 17.38 -8.55 12.84
CA LEU A 695 18.51 -8.33 11.95
C LEU A 695 19.03 -6.91 12.09
N TYR A 696 20.31 -6.75 12.30
CA TYR A 696 20.99 -5.48 12.27
C TYR A 696 22.45 -5.62 11.81
N THR A 697 23.00 -4.57 11.22
CA THR A 697 24.41 -4.52 10.81
C THR A 697 25.25 -4.02 11.95
N TYR A 698 25.97 -4.92 12.62
CA TYR A 698 26.81 -4.61 13.77
C TYR A 698 28.23 -4.29 13.34
N ARG A 699 28.88 -3.41 14.11
CA ARG A 699 30.33 -3.17 13.99
C ARG A 699 31.07 -4.31 14.67
N VAL A 700 32.13 -4.79 14.02
CA VAL A 700 33.00 -5.87 14.47
C VAL A 700 34.46 -5.46 14.42
N PRO A 701 35.32 -6.04 15.30
CA PRO A 701 36.73 -5.70 15.31
C PRO A 701 37.46 -6.23 14.06
N GLN A 702 38.45 -5.49 13.60
CA GLN A 702 39.34 -5.88 12.52
C GLN A 702 40.79 -5.90 13.08
N PRO A 703 41.46 -7.09 13.13
CA PRO A 703 41.00 -8.49 12.94
C PRO A 703 40.10 -8.99 14.08
N PRO A 704 39.42 -10.16 13.97
CA PRO A 704 39.59 -11.19 12.93
C PRO A 704 38.71 -11.01 11.71
N TYR A 705 37.73 -10.06 11.74
CA TYR A 705 36.87 -9.80 10.60
C TYR A 705 37.59 -9.00 9.52
N LEU A 706 37.27 -9.28 8.24
CA LEU A 706 37.85 -8.56 7.11
C LEU A 706 37.22 -7.18 6.94
N TYR A 707 35.95 -7.05 7.23
CA TYR A 707 35.19 -5.80 7.17
C TYR A 707 34.72 -5.40 8.55
N SER A 708 34.56 -4.08 8.78
CA SER A 708 34.16 -3.51 10.05
C SER A 708 32.70 -3.78 10.46
N THR A 709 31.92 -4.43 9.59
CA THR A 709 30.51 -4.69 9.82
C THR A 709 30.08 -6.10 9.42
N ILE A 710 29.07 -6.62 10.08
CA ILE A 710 28.42 -7.92 9.78
C ILE A 710 26.91 -7.80 10.03
N LEU A 711 26.10 -8.40 9.16
CA LEU A 711 24.68 -8.58 9.42
C LEU A 711 24.48 -9.77 10.38
N ALA A 712 23.82 -9.54 11.50
CA ALA A 712 23.63 -10.55 12.54
C ALA A 712 22.26 -10.42 13.23
N ASN A 713 21.80 -11.53 13.83
CA ASN A 713 20.54 -11.60 14.59
C ASN A 713 20.81 -11.33 16.08
N VAL A 714 20.43 -10.17 16.59
CA VAL A 714 20.80 -9.82 17.98
C VAL A 714 19.65 -9.25 18.80
N GLY A 715 18.84 -8.36 18.26
CA GLY A 715 17.88 -7.56 19.03
C GLY A 715 16.52 -8.20 19.24
N ASN A 716 15.72 -7.60 20.12
CA ASN A 716 14.31 -7.93 20.30
C ASN A 716 13.44 -6.66 20.33
N LEU A 717 12.23 -6.79 19.79
CA LEU A 717 11.26 -5.70 19.68
C LEU A 717 9.90 -6.16 20.22
N SER A 718 9.21 -5.31 20.97
CA SER A 718 7.84 -5.53 21.45
C SER A 718 6.87 -4.52 20.86
N ASN A 719 5.70 -4.99 20.41
CA ASN A 719 4.54 -4.19 20.02
C ASN A 719 3.31 -4.67 20.78
N LYS A 720 2.68 -3.80 21.56
CA LYS A 720 1.46 -4.11 22.32
C LYS A 720 0.39 -3.07 22.03
N GLY A 721 -0.85 -3.50 21.83
CA GLY A 721 -1.88 -2.54 21.52
C GLY A 721 -3.30 -3.03 21.68
N VAL A 722 -4.22 -2.06 21.55
CA VAL A 722 -5.67 -2.27 21.56
C VAL A 722 -6.25 -1.62 20.33
N GLU A 723 -7.17 -2.32 19.68
CA GLU A 723 -7.89 -1.87 18.49
C GLU A 723 -9.39 -1.94 18.73
N LEU A 724 -10.13 -0.94 18.24
CA LEU A 724 -11.59 -0.92 18.22
C LEU A 724 -12.05 -0.56 16.82
N THR A 725 -12.96 -1.35 16.27
CA THR A 725 -13.66 -1.04 15.02
C THR A 725 -15.16 -1.11 15.29
N LEU A 726 -15.92 -0.09 14.89
CA LEU A 726 -17.37 -0.01 14.99
C LEU A 726 -17.97 0.35 13.64
N ASN A 727 -19.00 -0.39 13.24
CA ASN A 727 -19.84 -0.06 12.09
C ASN A 727 -21.28 0.01 12.57
N ALA A 728 -21.91 1.18 12.40
CA ALA A 728 -23.26 1.42 12.85
C ALA A 728 -24.18 1.79 11.69
N SER A 729 -25.29 1.08 11.54
CA SER A 729 -26.41 1.47 10.69
C SER A 729 -27.41 2.24 11.55
N VAL A 730 -27.16 3.57 11.67
CA VAL A 730 -27.93 4.45 12.57
C VAL A 730 -29.37 4.55 12.11
N TYR A 731 -29.55 4.72 10.81
CA TYR A 731 -30.83 4.76 10.14
C TYR A 731 -30.81 3.86 8.90
N ASN A 732 -31.84 3.04 8.72
CA ASN A 732 -31.99 2.19 7.55
C ASN A 732 -33.47 2.07 7.19
N THR A 733 -33.94 3.01 6.38
CA THR A 733 -35.27 3.01 5.80
C THR A 733 -35.17 3.00 4.28
N ASP A 734 -36.25 2.72 3.58
CA ASP A 734 -36.28 2.74 2.10
C ASP A 734 -35.89 4.11 1.51
N LYS A 735 -36.16 5.19 2.23
CA LYS A 735 -35.93 6.57 1.76
C LYS A 735 -34.65 7.16 2.28
N PHE A 736 -34.22 6.79 3.50
CA PHE A 736 -33.04 7.35 4.15
C PHE A 736 -32.20 6.29 4.82
N LYS A 737 -30.90 6.27 4.52
CA LYS A 737 -29.91 5.41 5.17
C LYS A 737 -28.77 6.26 5.69
N TRP A 738 -28.32 5.97 6.90
CA TRP A 738 -27.17 6.59 7.52
C TRP A 738 -26.30 5.55 8.18
N ASN A 739 -25.06 5.38 7.70
CA ASN A 739 -24.08 4.46 8.23
C ASN A 739 -22.86 5.22 8.73
N ILE A 740 -22.29 4.76 9.84
CA ILE A 740 -21.05 5.27 10.43
C ILE A 740 -20.06 4.12 10.51
N ASP A 741 -18.84 4.37 10.04
CA ASP A 741 -17.67 3.50 10.18
C ASP A 741 -16.66 4.23 11.07
N PHE A 742 -16.31 3.68 12.22
CA PHE A 742 -15.34 4.25 13.16
C PHE A 742 -14.29 3.23 13.51
N ASN A 743 -13.04 3.65 13.57
CA ASN A 743 -11.95 2.84 14.08
C ASN A 743 -10.96 3.68 14.86
N ILE A 744 -10.35 3.07 15.87
CA ILE A 744 -9.26 3.66 16.66
C ILE A 744 -8.32 2.54 17.10
N ALA A 745 -7.03 2.83 17.11
CA ALA A 745 -6.01 1.92 17.62
C ALA A 745 -4.96 2.67 18.43
N LYS A 746 -4.48 2.00 19.49
CA LYS A 746 -3.32 2.40 20.27
C LYS A 746 -2.26 1.33 20.13
N ASN A 747 -1.04 1.72 19.77
CA ASN A 747 0.13 0.82 19.72
C ASN A 747 1.27 1.40 20.56
N LYS A 748 1.95 0.55 21.31
CA LYS A 748 3.19 0.91 22.00
C LYS A 748 4.29 -0.02 21.54
N GLN A 749 5.30 0.57 20.92
CA GLN A 749 6.47 -0.13 20.40
C GLN A 749 7.69 0.14 21.28
N LYS A 750 8.56 -0.86 21.46
CA LYS A 750 9.73 -0.76 22.33
C LYS A 750 10.81 -1.75 21.94
N ILE A 751 12.06 -1.30 21.84
CA ILE A 751 13.24 -2.17 21.80
C ILE A 751 13.41 -2.77 23.19
N THR A 752 13.44 -4.09 23.30
CA THR A 752 13.56 -4.79 24.57
C THR A 752 14.96 -5.38 24.78
N LYS A 753 15.71 -5.56 23.69
CA LYS A 753 17.09 -6.04 23.72
C LYS A 753 17.84 -5.56 22.48
N LEU A 754 19.10 -5.15 22.63
CA LEU A 754 19.95 -4.66 21.53
C LEU A 754 21.33 -5.34 21.49
N SER A 755 21.65 -6.18 22.46
CA SER A 755 22.94 -6.85 22.61
C SER A 755 22.75 -8.34 22.91
N ASN A 756 23.77 -9.14 22.59
CA ASN A 756 23.89 -10.54 23.02
C ASN A 756 25.37 -10.83 23.42
N ASP A 757 25.71 -12.07 23.70
CA ASP A 757 27.06 -12.45 24.14
C ASP A 757 28.17 -12.19 23.09
N ALA A 758 27.80 -12.16 21.80
CA ALA A 758 28.75 -11.95 20.70
C ALA A 758 28.82 -10.50 20.24
N TYR A 759 27.73 -9.75 20.37
CA TYR A 759 27.60 -8.40 19.86
C TYR A 759 27.00 -7.50 20.93
N THR A 760 27.79 -6.50 21.38
CA THR A 760 27.38 -5.56 22.43
C THR A 760 27.27 -4.17 21.85
N THR A 761 26.14 -3.50 22.07
CA THR A 761 25.96 -2.08 21.76
C THR A 761 24.99 -1.46 22.78
N GLU A 762 25.32 -0.30 23.29
CA GLU A 762 24.46 0.46 24.20
C GLU A 762 23.36 1.21 23.44
N ALA A 763 23.73 1.77 22.30
CA ALA A 763 22.85 2.56 21.46
C ALA A 763 23.35 2.57 20.02
N VAL A 764 22.42 2.80 19.08
CA VAL A 764 22.72 3.03 17.66
C VAL A 764 22.13 4.36 17.28
N TYR A 765 22.97 5.30 16.87
CA TYR A 765 22.52 6.60 16.40
C TYR A 765 22.02 6.50 14.95
N SER A 766 20.90 7.16 14.67
CA SER A 766 20.20 7.19 13.40
C SER A 766 19.63 8.58 13.11
N GLY A 767 18.91 8.75 11.99
CA GLY A 767 18.37 10.05 11.62
C GLY A 767 19.47 11.06 11.29
N LEU A 768 20.49 10.63 10.54
CA LEU A 768 21.60 11.50 10.13
C LEU A 768 21.11 12.64 9.25
N LEU A 769 21.39 13.88 9.62
CA LEU A 769 21.16 15.05 8.80
C LEU A 769 22.39 15.32 7.91
N VAL A 770 22.14 15.62 6.64
CA VAL A 770 23.17 15.91 5.63
C VAL A 770 22.96 17.27 4.95
N ASN A 771 22.23 18.16 5.60
CA ASN A 771 22.01 19.51 5.09
C ASN A 771 23.22 20.40 5.36
N ARG A 772 23.29 21.52 4.64
CA ARG A 772 24.34 22.55 4.88
C ARG A 772 24.27 23.02 6.34
N GLY A 773 25.42 23.06 7.01
CA GLY A 773 25.53 23.38 8.43
C GLY A 773 25.33 22.20 9.38
N PHE A 774 24.92 21.03 8.86
CA PHE A 774 24.69 19.81 9.65
C PHE A 774 25.52 18.65 9.10
N SER A 775 26.77 18.56 9.49
CA SER A 775 27.62 17.42 9.15
C SER A 775 27.65 16.45 10.31
N ASN A 776 27.28 15.18 10.07
CA ASN A 776 27.30 14.09 11.07
C ASN A 776 26.40 14.31 12.29
N VAL A 777 25.31 15.08 12.15
CA VAL A 777 24.33 15.27 13.22
C VAL A 777 23.31 14.14 13.19
N TYR A 778 23.36 13.27 14.20
CA TYR A 778 22.34 12.24 14.40
C TYR A 778 21.22 12.79 15.28
N THR A 779 19.99 12.60 14.88
CA THR A 779 18.79 13.15 15.55
C THR A 779 17.96 12.11 16.27
N GLN A 780 18.25 10.85 16.05
CA GLN A 780 17.50 9.73 16.62
C GLN A 780 18.45 8.66 17.20
N VAL A 781 17.90 7.87 18.12
CA VAL A 781 18.60 6.74 18.73
C VAL A 781 17.75 5.49 18.73
N ILE A 782 18.37 4.34 18.46
CA ILE A 782 17.85 3.01 18.72
C ILE A 782 18.52 2.56 20.03
N LYS A 783 17.73 2.46 21.11
CA LYS A 783 18.21 2.16 22.47
C LYS A 783 17.19 1.28 23.19
N GLU A 784 17.66 0.39 24.05
CA GLU A 784 16.77 -0.44 24.88
C GLU A 784 15.86 0.44 25.75
N GLY A 785 14.61 0.09 25.81
CA GLY A 785 13.60 0.84 26.55
C GLY A 785 12.79 1.83 25.72
N TYR A 786 13.29 2.22 24.55
CA TYR A 786 12.69 3.24 23.70
C TYR A 786 12.09 2.67 22.41
N ALA A 787 11.24 3.46 21.76
CA ALA A 787 10.67 3.13 20.44
C ALA A 787 11.67 3.42 19.32
N PRO A 788 11.66 2.67 18.21
CA PRO A 788 12.34 3.10 16.98
C PRO A 788 11.82 4.47 16.53
N GLY A 789 12.75 5.38 16.13
CA GLY A 789 12.39 6.75 15.80
C GLY A 789 12.32 7.69 17.01
N THR A 790 12.94 7.30 18.12
CA THR A 790 13.12 8.17 19.28
C THR A 790 14.10 9.29 18.96
N PHE A 791 13.66 10.53 19.08
CA PHE A 791 14.50 11.72 18.98
C PHE A 791 15.36 11.86 20.21
N TRP A 792 16.66 12.10 19.99
CA TRP A 792 17.66 12.15 21.02
C TRP A 792 18.63 13.30 20.76
N GLY A 793 18.77 14.22 21.71
CA GLY A 793 19.64 15.38 21.55
C GLY A 793 19.49 16.35 22.71
N PRO A 794 20.12 17.53 22.65
CA PRO A 794 20.06 18.51 23.72
C PRO A 794 18.69 19.18 23.82
N LYS A 795 18.28 19.53 25.03
CA LYS A 795 17.05 20.24 25.29
C LYS A 795 17.25 21.74 25.14
N PHE A 796 16.34 22.39 24.42
CA PHE A 796 16.28 23.83 24.25
C PHE A 796 15.73 24.51 25.51
N LEU A 797 16.41 25.53 25.97
CA LEU A 797 16.03 26.32 27.15
C LEU A 797 15.53 27.74 26.81
N GLY A 798 15.91 28.27 25.66
CA GLY A 798 15.52 29.58 25.20
C GLY A 798 16.48 30.16 24.17
N ILE A 799 16.24 31.43 23.78
CA ILE A 799 17.16 32.22 22.96
C ILE A 799 17.71 33.32 23.86
N ASP A 800 19.02 33.53 23.85
CA ASP A 800 19.66 34.55 24.65
C ASP A 800 19.46 35.98 24.07
N GLU A 801 19.97 37.01 24.76
CA GLU A 801 19.87 38.41 24.34
C GLU A 801 20.56 38.69 22.98
N ASN A 802 21.48 37.81 22.58
CA ASN A 802 22.21 37.91 21.32
C ASN A 802 21.59 37.03 20.19
N GLY A 803 20.43 36.44 20.42
CA GLY A 803 19.78 35.59 19.46
C GLY A 803 20.35 34.17 19.32
N LYS A 804 21.10 33.67 20.31
CA LYS A 804 21.72 32.35 20.29
C LYS A 804 20.94 31.31 21.06
N PHE A 805 20.98 30.05 20.59
CA PHE A 805 20.36 28.93 21.29
C PHE A 805 21.01 28.68 22.66
N MET A 806 20.23 28.73 23.71
CA MET A 806 20.57 28.21 25.04
C MET A 806 20.12 26.74 25.11
N LEU A 807 21.06 25.84 25.29
CA LEU A 807 20.84 24.41 25.38
C LEU A 807 21.23 23.92 26.77
N GLU A 808 20.53 22.87 27.25
CA GLU A 808 20.82 22.25 28.53
C GLU A 808 22.13 21.44 28.47
N ASP A 809 23.11 21.82 29.29
CA ASP A 809 24.32 21.07 29.53
C ASP A 809 24.02 20.06 30.66
N LEU A 810 23.79 18.82 30.28
CA LEU A 810 23.28 17.79 31.21
C LEU A 810 24.36 17.25 32.12
N ASN A 811 25.61 17.23 31.64
CA ASN A 811 26.77 16.76 32.42
C ASN A 811 27.57 17.87 33.10
N GLU A 812 27.17 19.13 32.88
CA GLU A 812 27.79 20.35 33.46
C GLU A 812 29.29 20.53 33.12
N ASP A 813 29.71 20.07 31.95
CA ASP A 813 31.12 20.17 31.51
C ASP A 813 31.43 21.48 30.74
N GLY A 814 30.43 22.31 30.51
CA GLY A 814 30.53 23.60 29.80
C GLY A 814 30.52 23.46 28.27
N GLN A 815 30.28 22.27 27.72
CA GLN A 815 30.21 22.01 26.29
C GLN A 815 28.94 21.22 25.95
N ILE A 816 28.25 21.62 24.89
CA ILE A 816 27.09 20.87 24.39
C ILE A 816 27.56 19.84 23.38
N THR A 817 27.49 18.58 23.77
CA THR A 817 27.95 17.41 23.00
C THR A 817 26.88 16.31 22.95
N ASP A 818 27.21 15.15 22.37
CA ASP A 818 26.32 13.97 22.39
C ASP A 818 26.04 13.45 23.82
N ALA A 819 26.90 13.80 24.80
CA ALA A 819 26.72 13.46 26.21
C ALA A 819 25.52 14.19 26.85
N ASP A 820 25.10 15.32 26.29
CA ASP A 820 23.94 16.10 26.75
C ASP A 820 22.64 15.64 26.07
N GLY A 821 22.73 14.58 25.28
CA GLY A 821 21.59 14.00 24.60
C GLY A 821 20.61 13.35 25.58
N GLN A 822 19.33 13.70 25.43
CA GLN A 822 18.23 13.15 26.22
C GLN A 822 17.01 12.85 25.35
N TYR A 823 16.00 12.18 25.92
CA TYR A 823 14.75 11.86 25.24
C TYR A 823 13.96 13.14 24.90
N LEU A 824 13.70 13.36 23.62
CA LEU A 824 12.95 14.53 23.12
C LEU A 824 11.54 14.17 22.60
N GLY A 825 11.19 12.88 22.63
CA GLY A 825 9.96 12.36 22.05
C GLY A 825 10.23 11.29 21.00
N ASP A 826 9.18 10.71 20.42
CA ASP A 826 9.33 9.74 19.34
C ASP A 826 8.32 9.96 18.19
N ALA A 827 8.65 9.40 17.04
CA ALA A 827 7.88 9.53 15.81
C ALA A 827 6.64 8.62 15.76
N GLN A 828 6.46 7.73 16.75
CA GLN A 828 5.35 6.80 16.73
C GLN A 828 4.07 7.47 17.27
N PRO A 829 2.92 7.32 16.58
CA PRO A 829 1.66 7.85 17.09
C PRO A 829 1.17 7.04 18.30
N ASP A 830 0.71 7.73 19.33
CA ASP A 830 0.02 7.11 20.46
C ASP A 830 -1.31 6.50 20.02
N PHE A 831 -2.04 7.21 19.16
CA PHE A 831 -3.34 6.80 18.63
C PHE A 831 -3.42 7.03 17.13
N THR A 832 -4.08 6.10 16.45
CA THR A 832 -4.49 6.26 15.06
C THR A 832 -5.99 6.08 14.97
N GLY A 833 -6.67 6.83 14.12
CA GLY A 833 -8.11 6.70 14.01
C GLY A 833 -8.68 7.13 12.67
N GLY A 834 -9.87 6.59 12.37
CA GLY A 834 -10.62 6.92 11.18
C GLY A 834 -12.12 7.00 11.45
N LEU A 835 -12.77 7.92 10.76
CA LEU A 835 -14.22 8.14 10.81
C LEU A 835 -14.76 8.27 9.40
N GLY A 836 -15.66 7.37 9.01
CA GLY A 836 -16.41 7.45 7.76
C GLY A 836 -17.91 7.58 8.04
N MET A 837 -18.60 8.41 7.26
CA MET A 837 -20.06 8.47 7.28
C MET A 837 -20.60 8.40 5.86
N ASN A 838 -21.67 7.64 5.69
CA ASN A 838 -22.35 7.48 4.41
C ASN A 838 -23.84 7.71 4.59
N PHE A 839 -24.40 8.57 3.74
CA PHE A 839 -25.80 8.94 3.71
C PHE A 839 -26.40 8.58 2.36
N SER A 840 -27.63 8.13 2.33
CA SER A 840 -28.41 8.09 1.11
C SER A 840 -29.83 8.52 1.38
N TYR A 841 -30.34 9.43 0.54
CA TYR A 841 -31.70 9.92 0.60
C TYR A 841 -32.35 9.85 -0.79
N LYS A 842 -33.27 8.89 -0.97
CA LYS A 842 -33.84 8.58 -2.30
C LYS A 842 -32.74 8.33 -3.34
N ASN A 843 -32.56 9.24 -4.28
CA ASN A 843 -31.58 9.17 -5.37
C ASN A 843 -30.24 9.83 -5.06
N PHE A 844 -30.16 10.59 -3.97
CA PHE A 844 -28.93 11.27 -3.55
C PHE A 844 -28.11 10.36 -2.62
N ASP A 845 -26.81 10.39 -2.78
CA ASP A 845 -25.88 9.80 -1.83
C ASP A 845 -24.79 10.83 -1.47
N ALA A 846 -24.37 10.77 -0.21
CA ALA A 846 -23.27 11.58 0.30
C ALA A 846 -22.38 10.71 1.19
N GLY A 847 -21.08 10.99 1.19
CA GLY A 847 -20.14 10.29 2.06
C GLY A 847 -18.91 11.11 2.32
N PHE A 848 -18.33 10.96 3.52
CA PHE A 848 -17.03 11.53 3.82
C PHE A 848 -16.18 10.57 4.64
N SER A 849 -14.88 10.79 4.63
CA SER A 849 -13.91 10.08 5.44
C SER A 849 -12.88 11.04 6.02
N MET A 850 -12.57 10.84 7.29
CA MET A 850 -11.51 11.51 8.02
C MET A 850 -10.56 10.48 8.61
N TYR A 851 -9.29 10.84 8.73
CA TYR A 851 -8.32 10.06 9.49
C TYR A 851 -7.33 10.96 10.19
N GLY A 852 -6.71 10.44 11.24
CA GLY A 852 -5.72 11.18 12.00
C GLY A 852 -4.72 10.27 12.71
N LEU A 853 -3.54 10.84 12.95
CA LEU A 853 -2.47 10.30 13.78
C LEU A 853 -2.28 11.29 14.93
N PHE A 854 -2.14 10.80 16.15
CA PHE A 854 -2.10 11.64 17.35
C PHE A 854 -1.00 11.18 18.28
N GLY A 855 -0.28 12.14 18.88
CA GLY A 855 0.75 11.91 19.89
C GLY A 855 2.17 11.84 19.34
N GLN A 856 2.37 11.60 18.04
CA GLN A 856 3.69 11.56 17.44
C GLN A 856 4.40 12.90 17.50
N LYS A 857 5.73 12.87 17.61
CA LYS A 857 6.62 14.00 17.42
C LYS A 857 7.24 13.94 16.04
N LEU A 858 7.50 15.11 15.46
CA LEU A 858 8.15 15.26 14.17
C LEU A 858 9.33 16.23 14.30
N LEU A 859 10.43 15.92 13.64
CA LEU A 859 11.52 16.85 13.46
C LEU A 859 11.25 17.71 12.22
N ASN A 860 11.07 19.00 12.42
CA ASN A 860 10.97 19.98 11.34
C ASN A 860 12.38 20.36 10.84
N ALA A 861 13.01 19.42 10.13
CA ALA A 861 14.34 19.62 9.58
C ALA A 861 14.33 20.58 8.38
N THR A 862 13.23 20.66 7.65
CA THR A 862 12.99 21.69 6.63
C THR A 862 13.03 23.07 7.27
N GLY A 863 12.22 23.33 8.28
CA GLY A 863 12.24 24.58 9.05
C GLY A 863 13.61 24.89 9.59
N MET A 864 14.29 23.92 10.23
CA MET A 864 15.63 24.07 10.75
C MET A 864 16.65 24.48 9.66
N SER A 865 16.49 24.03 8.43
CA SER A 865 17.41 24.32 7.33
C SER A 865 17.15 25.67 6.65
N ILE A 866 15.98 26.28 6.81
CA ILE A 866 15.59 27.54 6.14
C ILE A 866 15.47 28.74 7.09
N THR A 867 15.51 28.54 8.40
CA THR A 867 15.25 29.58 9.43
C THR A 867 16.51 30.29 9.93
N ASP A 868 17.64 30.20 9.26
CA ASP A 868 18.89 30.83 9.66
C ASP A 868 18.98 32.24 9.06
N ASP A 869 18.86 33.29 9.86
CA ASP A 869 18.91 34.70 9.43
C ASP A 869 20.27 35.09 8.85
N ASN A 870 21.35 34.39 9.20
CA ASN A 870 22.67 34.61 8.59
C ASN A 870 22.69 34.28 7.10
N ARG A 871 21.66 33.65 6.59
CA ARG A 871 21.49 33.32 5.17
C ARG A 871 20.86 34.43 4.36
N LEU A 872 20.24 35.43 5.01
CA LEU A 872 19.51 36.53 4.36
C LEU A 872 20.31 37.32 3.32
N PRO A 873 21.63 37.53 3.43
CA PRO A 873 22.36 38.20 2.35
C PRO A 873 22.18 37.54 0.98
N SER A 874 22.03 36.22 0.99
CA SER A 874 21.99 35.42 -0.22
C SER A 874 20.68 34.66 -0.44
N ASN A 875 19.97 34.28 0.64
CA ASN A 875 18.83 33.36 0.61
C ASN A 875 17.53 34.04 1.04
N ASN A 876 16.41 33.32 0.91
CA ASN A 876 15.15 33.64 1.56
C ASN A 876 15.04 32.91 2.91
N VAL A 877 14.17 33.44 3.78
CA VAL A 877 13.80 32.83 5.07
C VAL A 877 12.29 32.88 5.27
N PRO A 878 11.70 32.04 6.14
CA PRO A 878 10.28 32.14 6.50
C PRO A 878 9.96 33.46 7.22
N ASP A 879 8.75 34.00 6.99
CA ASP A 879 8.29 35.21 7.72
C ASP A 879 8.27 35.00 9.25
N ALA A 880 8.04 33.74 9.69
CA ALA A 880 8.04 33.42 11.11
C ALA A 880 9.43 33.52 11.75
N SER A 881 10.53 33.29 11.04
CA SER A 881 11.90 33.33 11.58
C SER A 881 12.29 34.70 12.08
N LEU A 882 11.76 35.73 11.45
CA LEU A 882 12.06 37.12 11.84
C LEU A 882 11.48 37.54 13.20
N LYS A 883 10.55 36.73 13.76
CA LYS A 883 9.92 37.03 15.05
C LYS A 883 10.75 36.57 16.23
N ASP A 884 11.61 35.59 16.03
CA ASP A 884 12.36 34.93 17.09
C ASP A 884 13.76 35.57 17.31
N ASN A 885 14.15 36.56 16.49
CA ASN A 885 15.48 37.21 16.50
C ASN A 885 16.64 36.17 16.53
N LEU A 886 16.49 35.06 15.83
CA LEU A 886 17.46 33.99 15.82
C LEU A 886 18.64 34.38 14.93
N THR A 887 19.77 34.75 15.56
CA THR A 887 21.02 35.10 14.87
C THR A 887 22.05 33.97 14.87
N ASP A 888 21.80 32.88 15.58
CA ASP A 888 22.69 31.72 15.62
C ASP A 888 22.40 30.79 14.47
N GLN A 889 23.42 30.02 14.05
CA GLN A 889 23.18 28.89 13.15
C GLN A 889 22.22 27.93 13.83
N ALA A 890 21.21 27.49 13.11
CA ALA A 890 20.24 26.52 13.62
C ALA A 890 20.96 25.27 14.13
N ARG A 891 20.71 24.90 15.40
CA ARG A 891 21.23 23.69 16.04
C ARG A 891 20.12 22.70 16.29
N PHE A 892 20.38 21.42 16.02
CA PHE A 892 19.45 20.35 16.40
C PHE A 892 19.22 20.37 17.91
N SER A 893 17.95 20.45 18.31
CA SER A 893 17.51 20.44 19.71
C SER A 893 16.00 20.18 19.81
N SER A 894 15.47 20.15 21.02
CA SER A 894 14.02 20.03 21.26
C SER A 894 13.18 21.17 20.66
N TYR A 895 13.78 22.30 20.26
CA TYR A 895 13.10 23.41 19.58
C TYR A 895 12.44 22.96 18.27
N TRP A 896 13.13 22.11 17.52
CA TRP A 896 12.68 21.62 16.22
C TRP A 896 11.80 20.37 16.29
N ILE A 897 11.63 19.80 17.51
CA ILE A 897 10.77 18.64 17.74
C ILE A 897 9.35 19.11 18.01
N GLN A 898 8.51 19.05 17.02
CA GLN A 898 7.15 19.59 17.05
C GLN A 898 6.08 18.52 17.25
N ASN A 899 4.87 18.96 17.60
CA ASN A 899 3.71 18.08 17.69
C ASN A 899 3.17 17.76 16.29
N GLY A 900 3.36 16.53 15.85
CA GLY A 900 2.92 16.04 14.54
C GLY A 900 1.48 15.52 14.50
N SER A 901 0.68 15.71 15.57
CA SER A 901 -0.72 15.26 15.56
C SER A 901 -1.53 16.00 14.50
N PHE A 902 -2.39 15.24 13.79
CA PHE A 902 -3.27 15.83 12.81
C PHE A 902 -4.60 15.09 12.66
N LEU A 903 -5.60 15.81 12.17
CA LEU A 903 -6.85 15.27 11.63
C LEU A 903 -7.06 15.83 10.23
N ARG A 904 -7.24 14.95 9.24
CA ARG A 904 -7.43 15.28 7.83
C ARG A 904 -8.77 14.79 7.32
N MET A 905 -9.48 15.67 6.59
CA MET A 905 -10.59 15.23 5.75
C MET A 905 -10.04 14.64 4.45
N GLN A 906 -10.14 13.31 4.33
CA GLN A 906 -9.64 12.59 3.17
C GLN A 906 -10.47 12.90 1.93
N TYR A 907 -11.79 12.78 2.05
CA TYR A 907 -12.72 13.15 0.99
C TYR A 907 -14.12 13.46 1.52
N LEU A 908 -14.86 14.22 0.70
CA LEU A 908 -16.31 14.45 0.77
C LEU A 908 -16.88 14.23 -0.63
N THR A 909 -17.83 13.30 -0.78
CA THR A 909 -18.49 13.00 -2.06
C THR A 909 -19.99 13.26 -1.96
N LEU A 910 -20.56 13.86 -3.01
CA LEU A 910 -22.00 14.01 -3.23
C LEU A 910 -22.34 13.36 -4.57
N GLY A 911 -23.34 12.50 -4.58
CA GLY A 911 -23.75 11.76 -5.78
C GLY A 911 -25.25 11.80 -6.03
N TYR A 912 -25.63 11.63 -7.28
CA TYR A 912 -27.01 11.46 -7.72
C TYR A 912 -27.15 10.26 -8.66
N ARG A 913 -28.05 9.34 -8.32
CA ARG A 913 -28.38 8.17 -9.13
C ARG A 913 -29.65 8.41 -9.93
N PHE A 914 -29.56 8.29 -11.23
CA PHE A 914 -30.71 8.41 -12.11
C PHE A 914 -31.61 7.18 -11.99
N LYS A 915 -32.91 7.40 -12.02
CA LYS A 915 -33.87 6.29 -12.09
C LYS A 915 -33.87 5.73 -13.52
N THR A 916 -33.50 4.47 -13.64
CA THR A 916 -33.56 3.71 -14.90
C THR A 916 -34.83 2.85 -14.94
N LYS A 917 -35.40 2.66 -16.13
CA LYS A 917 -36.55 1.75 -16.30
C LYS A 917 -36.05 0.30 -16.28
N ALA A 918 -36.83 -0.63 -15.71
CA ALA A 918 -36.44 -2.03 -15.57
C ALA A 918 -36.01 -2.72 -16.87
N ASN A 919 -36.57 -2.32 -18.02
CA ASN A 919 -36.25 -2.86 -19.34
C ASN A 919 -35.38 -1.92 -20.20
N SER A 920 -34.70 -0.96 -19.56
CA SER A 920 -33.79 -0.06 -20.27
C SER A 920 -32.46 -0.75 -20.55
N TRP A 921 -31.85 -0.43 -21.68
CA TRP A 921 -30.45 -0.80 -21.97
C TRP A 921 -29.45 -0.20 -20.97
N LEU A 922 -29.83 0.90 -20.29
CA LEU A 922 -29.07 1.55 -19.22
C LEU A 922 -29.62 1.07 -17.87
N HIS A 923 -28.85 0.23 -17.16
CA HIS A 923 -29.24 -0.36 -15.88
C HIS A 923 -28.94 0.53 -14.68
N ASN A 924 -27.83 1.27 -14.73
CA ASN A 924 -27.43 2.20 -13.66
C ASN A 924 -26.73 3.42 -14.26
N ALA A 925 -27.06 4.58 -13.75
CA ALA A 925 -26.36 5.84 -14.07
C ALA A 925 -26.21 6.66 -12.79
N ARG A 926 -24.99 7.08 -12.47
CA ARG A 926 -24.67 7.93 -11.33
C ARG A 926 -23.72 9.03 -11.79
N VAL A 927 -23.95 10.24 -11.34
CA VAL A 927 -22.98 11.35 -11.38
C VAL A 927 -22.60 11.73 -9.96
N TYR A 928 -21.38 12.22 -9.77
CA TYR A 928 -20.90 12.63 -8.45
C TYR A 928 -19.86 13.74 -8.55
N VAL A 929 -19.74 14.47 -7.44
CA VAL A 929 -18.67 15.44 -7.20
C VAL A 929 -17.94 15.01 -5.93
N THR A 930 -16.62 15.07 -5.93
CA THR A 930 -15.76 14.72 -4.78
C THR A 930 -14.75 15.85 -4.54
N GLY A 931 -14.63 16.29 -3.29
CA GLY A 931 -13.53 17.11 -2.83
C GLY A 931 -12.59 16.28 -1.97
N GLU A 932 -11.29 16.34 -2.21
CA GLU A 932 -10.26 15.60 -1.46
C GLU A 932 -9.32 16.57 -0.75
N ASN A 933 -8.82 16.15 0.42
CA ASN A 933 -7.92 16.93 1.26
C ASN A 933 -8.46 18.35 1.55
N LEU A 934 -9.76 18.45 1.89
CA LEU A 934 -10.47 19.72 2.02
C LEU A 934 -9.98 20.55 3.20
N PHE A 935 -9.59 19.90 4.29
CA PHE A 935 -8.97 20.57 5.44
C PHE A 935 -8.02 19.64 6.19
N LEU A 936 -7.08 20.26 6.85
CA LEU A 936 -6.10 19.66 7.74
C LEU A 936 -6.09 20.48 9.05
N ILE A 937 -6.23 19.79 10.18
CA ILE A 937 -6.11 20.38 11.52
C ILE A 937 -4.84 19.83 12.13
N THR A 938 -3.85 20.68 12.38
CA THR A 938 -2.55 20.31 12.95
C THR A 938 -1.94 21.52 13.71
N LYS A 939 -0.94 21.22 14.54
CA LYS A 939 -0.06 22.22 15.18
C LYS A 939 1.37 22.15 14.63
N TYR A 940 1.58 21.40 13.57
CA TYR A 940 2.86 21.28 12.90
C TYR A 940 3.09 22.49 11.98
N ASP A 941 4.24 23.16 12.07
CA ASP A 941 4.55 24.37 11.30
C ASP A 941 5.14 24.10 9.92
N GLY A 942 5.51 22.85 9.62
CA GLY A 942 5.96 22.44 8.27
C GLY A 942 4.78 22.32 7.29
N ALA A 943 5.08 22.02 6.03
CA ALA A 943 4.10 21.98 4.96
C ALA A 943 3.01 20.91 5.18
N ASP A 944 3.37 19.74 5.70
CA ASP A 944 2.44 18.64 5.96
C ASP A 944 2.94 17.70 7.08
N PRO A 945 2.13 17.36 8.11
CA PRO A 945 2.53 16.47 9.20
C PRO A 945 2.52 14.98 8.82
N GLU A 946 2.02 14.60 7.65
CA GLU A 946 2.03 13.21 7.18
C GLU A 946 3.37 12.87 6.53
N ILE A 947 4.40 12.79 7.36
CA ILE A 947 5.76 12.46 6.99
C ILE A 947 5.94 10.94 7.04
N SER A 948 6.90 10.39 6.30
CA SER A 948 7.16 8.96 6.29
C SER A 948 7.48 8.45 7.69
N LEU A 949 6.81 7.37 8.08
CA LEU A 949 7.10 6.59 9.28
C LEU A 949 7.85 5.30 8.92
N ASP A 950 8.17 5.09 7.64
CA ASP A 950 8.84 3.91 7.16
C ASP A 950 10.36 4.07 7.16
N GLY A 951 11.01 2.93 7.30
CA GLY A 951 12.46 2.90 7.42
C GLY A 951 12.93 3.34 8.80
N LEU A 952 13.99 2.72 9.26
CA LEU A 952 14.54 3.00 10.57
C LEU A 952 15.55 4.12 10.57
N SER A 953 15.95 4.55 9.38
CA SER A 953 16.94 5.61 9.28
C SER A 953 16.39 6.99 9.58
N MET A 954 15.11 7.27 9.31
CA MET A 954 14.56 8.63 9.41
C MET A 954 13.01 8.71 9.64
N PRO A 955 12.37 7.91 10.49
CA PRO A 955 10.94 8.05 10.71
C PRO A 955 10.61 9.38 11.37
N GLY A 956 9.60 10.10 10.84
CA GLY A 956 9.14 11.37 11.42
C GLY A 956 10.09 12.55 11.22
N ILE A 957 11.02 12.48 10.28
CA ILE A 957 11.93 13.59 9.93
C ILE A 957 11.48 14.22 8.62
N ASP A 958 11.16 15.49 8.67
CA ASP A 958 10.87 16.34 7.51
C ASP A 958 12.17 16.94 6.97
N ASN A 959 12.77 16.27 6.00
CA ASN A 959 14.02 16.70 5.38
C ASN A 959 13.95 16.57 3.86
N PHE A 960 14.57 17.48 3.11
CA PHE A 960 14.59 17.46 1.64
C PHE A 960 15.43 16.33 1.08
N ILE A 961 16.53 15.95 1.73
CA ILE A 961 17.50 14.98 1.25
C ILE A 961 17.68 13.88 2.29
N THR A 962 17.68 12.62 1.85
CA THR A 962 18.06 11.50 2.72
C THR A 962 19.60 11.39 2.84
N PRO A 963 20.14 10.77 3.89
CA PRO A 963 21.58 10.58 4.05
C PRO A 963 22.27 9.85 2.89
N GLN A 964 21.52 9.03 2.17
CA GLN A 964 21.99 8.31 0.97
C GLN A 964 21.94 9.16 -0.31
N GLY A 965 21.65 10.45 -0.21
CA GLY A 965 21.47 11.33 -1.36
C GLY A 965 20.15 11.18 -2.11
N GLY A 966 19.24 10.37 -1.58
CA GLY A 966 17.91 10.18 -2.15
C GLY A 966 16.94 11.33 -1.82
N SER A 967 15.86 11.40 -2.54
CA SER A 967 14.78 12.38 -2.33
C SER A 967 13.86 11.98 -1.18
N ASN A 968 13.31 12.95 -0.45
CA ASN A 968 12.27 12.72 0.55
C ASN A 968 10.89 13.13 -0.03
N PRO A 969 10.02 12.18 -0.38
CA PRO A 969 8.70 12.48 -0.94
C PRO A 969 7.81 13.34 -0.03
N GLY A 970 8.06 13.35 1.28
CA GLY A 970 7.27 14.10 2.26
C GLY A 970 7.31 15.61 2.06
N THR A 971 8.33 16.13 1.39
CA THR A 971 8.48 17.56 1.10
C THR A 971 7.67 18.04 -0.11
N TYR A 972 7.15 17.14 -0.94
CA TYR A 972 6.28 17.52 -2.06
C TYR A 972 4.90 17.95 -1.52
N PRO A 973 4.43 19.18 -1.80
CA PRO A 973 3.18 19.69 -1.27
C PRO A 973 1.98 18.84 -1.69
N LYS A 974 1.05 18.57 -0.77
CA LYS A 974 -0.19 17.86 -1.09
C LYS A 974 -1.16 18.72 -1.88
N ALA A 975 -1.92 18.09 -2.76
CA ALA A 975 -2.96 18.76 -3.52
C ALA A 975 -4.29 18.76 -2.76
N ARG A 976 -5.07 19.84 -2.90
CA ARG A 976 -6.51 19.87 -2.66
C ARG A 976 -7.19 19.70 -4.01
N THR A 977 -8.05 18.67 -4.14
CA THR A 977 -8.63 18.32 -5.45
C THR A 977 -10.15 18.33 -5.44
N PHE A 978 -10.72 18.69 -6.57
CA PHE A 978 -12.16 18.64 -6.84
C PHE A 978 -12.40 17.84 -8.11
N SER A 979 -13.17 16.78 -8.00
CA SER A 979 -13.43 15.86 -9.12
C SER A 979 -14.91 15.84 -9.45
N ILE A 980 -15.22 15.74 -10.72
CA ILE A 980 -16.56 15.39 -11.22
C ILE A 980 -16.45 14.07 -11.97
N GLY A 981 -17.36 13.15 -11.71
CA GLY A 981 -17.32 11.85 -12.34
C GLY A 981 -18.71 11.27 -12.62
N ALA A 982 -18.72 10.27 -13.51
CA ALA A 982 -19.93 9.52 -13.87
C ALA A 982 -19.63 8.02 -13.92
N SER A 983 -20.63 7.20 -13.61
CA SER A 983 -20.60 5.75 -13.80
C SER A 983 -21.91 5.28 -14.44
N LEU A 984 -21.79 4.44 -15.46
CA LEU A 984 -22.87 3.90 -16.26
C LEU A 984 -22.72 2.39 -16.32
N SER A 985 -23.85 1.67 -16.28
CA SER A 985 -23.90 0.21 -16.48
C SER A 985 -24.98 -0.10 -17.50
N PHE A 986 -24.62 -0.89 -18.51
CA PHE A 986 -25.47 -1.28 -19.62
C PHE A 986 -25.76 -2.78 -19.59
#